data_a36fd743f5c79eb33840e3a139519ded
#
_entry.id   a36fd743f5c79eb33840e3a139519ded
#
_cell.length_a   1.000
_cell.length_b   1.000
_cell.length_c   1.000
_cell.angle_alpha   90.00
_cell.angle_beta   90.00
_cell.angle_gamma   90.00
#
_symmetry.space_group_name_H-M   'P 1'
#
loop_
_entity.id
_entity.type
_entity.pdbx_description
1 polymer ?
#
loop_
_entity_poly.entity_id
_entity_poly.type
_entity_poly.pdbx_seq_one_letter_code
_entity_poly.pdbx_strand_id
1 'polypeptide(L)'
;QHSILNRLLHVSVSMIRRTQIKKVLCVAEKNDAAKGIAEIMSNGSSRRREGYSVYNKIYEYEYHLFGQNVTVSMTSVSGHLLSLEFKAPFQKWHSCNPVLLFDAEVEKYCPENFTPIKRTLEREVRQCQALVIWTDCDREGENIGFEVIDVCKAVKPNIQVFRARFSEITPNSIRRACETLTEPDVNVSDAVDVRQELDLRIGASFTRFQTLRLQKIFPESLSDQLISYGSCQFPTLGFVVERFKAIQAFVPETFFKIKVVHEPNEEESVEFSWKRHRLFNHTACLVLYQMCMEDPMAKVISVTSKPKSKWRPLPLDTVELEKLASRKLRISAKETMKIAEKLYTQGFISYPRTETNMFPQNLNLTALVEQQTQDNEWGNFAQRILESGGPTPRTGNKSDQAHPPIHPIKYTNSLHGNKKLLYEFIVRHFLACCSKDAQGQEAMVEIEIAEERFSASGLTIIARNYLEVYPYDKWYNKVIPLYTADTTFQPTAIEMVEGQTSPPQLLTEADLISLMEKHGIGTDATHADHIETIKSRMYVGLTADQRFLPGELGMGLVEGYNSMGYEMSKPDLRAELEADLKLVSEGRKDKASVLSYHVAKYKAVFIESVRKAKKLDEALSNYLGPAQEITEQEQGEMEIPLPVRKCPQCNRDMVLKKKKDSTRMFLSCMGYPACKAAVWFPDTVLEVSRDESICPTCHPYPVHM
;
A
#
# COMPACT_ATOMS: atom_id res chain seq x y z
N GLN A 1 -28.97 24.48 -6.93
CA GLN A 1 -29.56 23.12 -7.03
C GLN A 1 -29.01 22.17 -5.95
N HIS A 2 -27.71 22.24 -5.55
CA HIS A 2 -27.14 21.40 -4.48
C HIS A 2 -27.72 21.70 -3.06
N SER A 3 -28.13 22.91 -2.79
CA SER A 3 -28.67 23.29 -1.48
C SER A 3 -30.11 22.73 -1.25
N ILE A 4 -30.85 22.48 -2.31
CA ILE A 4 -32.23 21.93 -2.23
C ILE A 4 -32.19 20.41 -2.09
N LEU A 5 -31.25 19.72 -2.73
CA LEU A 5 -31.05 18.27 -2.56
C LEU A 5 -30.64 17.91 -1.12
N ASN A 6 -29.72 18.68 -0.52
CA ASN A 6 -29.32 18.45 0.88
C ASN A 6 -30.47 18.72 1.89
N ARG A 7 -31.38 19.65 1.59
CA ARG A 7 -32.59 19.84 2.41
C ARG A 7 -33.61 18.72 2.24
N LEU A 8 -33.73 18.13 1.06
CA LEU A 8 -34.59 16.98 0.80
C LEU A 8 -34.07 15.70 1.42
N LEU A 9 -32.75 15.48 1.47
CA LEU A 9 -32.11 14.37 2.20
C LEU A 9 -32.30 14.49 3.72
N HIS A 10 -32.23 15.70 4.29
CA HIS A 10 -32.55 15.93 5.71
C HIS A 10 -34.08 15.74 6.03
N VAL A 11 -34.94 15.94 5.05
CA VAL A 11 -36.40 15.74 5.25
C VAL A 11 -36.79 14.27 5.14
N SER A 12 -36.04 13.43 4.36
CA SER A 12 -36.35 12.00 4.28
C SER A 12 -36.00 11.23 5.55
N VAL A 13 -35.02 11.69 6.34
CA VAL A 13 -34.72 11.11 7.67
C VAL A 13 -35.84 11.43 8.71
N SER A 14 -36.66 12.47 8.49
CA SER A 14 -37.72 12.88 9.42
C SER A 14 -39.07 12.16 9.26
N MET A 15 -39.24 11.33 8.23
CA MET A 15 -40.46 10.53 8.00
C MET A 15 -40.36 9.03 8.36
N ILE A 16 -39.28 8.61 9.05
CA ILE A 16 -39.22 7.27 9.62
C ILE A 16 -40.26 7.20 10.74
N ARG A 17 -41.25 6.29 10.61
CA ARG A 17 -42.25 5.98 11.65
C ARG A 17 -41.55 5.96 13.01
N ARG A 18 -41.98 6.79 13.96
CA ARG A 18 -41.48 6.84 15.35
C ARG A 18 -41.67 5.50 16.06
N THR A 19 -40.95 4.49 15.66
CA THR A 19 -40.73 3.32 16.52
C THR A 19 -39.87 3.80 17.66
N GLN A 20 -40.35 3.68 18.87
CA GLN A 20 -39.62 4.08 20.07
C GLN A 20 -38.33 3.23 20.19
N ILE A 21 -37.20 3.84 19.86
CA ILE A 21 -35.86 3.16 19.97
C ILE A 21 -35.48 3.25 21.44
N LYS A 22 -35.57 2.14 22.17
CA LYS A 22 -35.19 2.08 23.60
C LYS A 22 -33.75 1.61 23.79
N LYS A 23 -33.28 0.69 22.97
CA LYS A 23 -31.95 0.11 23.07
C LYS A 23 -31.26 0.08 21.71
N VAL A 24 -29.98 0.45 21.69
CA VAL A 24 -29.13 0.55 20.49
C VAL A 24 -27.90 -0.32 20.66
N LEU A 25 -27.60 -1.12 19.65
CA LEU A 25 -26.32 -1.82 19.56
C LEU A 25 -25.34 -0.96 18.77
N CYS A 26 -24.19 -0.64 19.37
CA CYS A 26 -23.07 0.04 18.71
C CYS A 26 -21.92 -0.94 18.56
N VAL A 27 -21.32 -1.02 17.37
CA VAL A 27 -20.23 -1.96 17.09
C VAL A 27 -19.04 -1.25 16.48
N ALA A 28 -17.92 -1.24 17.20
CA ALA A 28 -16.64 -0.71 16.73
C ALA A 28 -15.76 -1.81 16.11
N GLU A 29 -14.72 -1.43 15.41
CA GLU A 29 -13.81 -2.38 14.76
C GLU A 29 -12.89 -3.11 15.74
N LYS A 30 -12.48 -2.43 16.83
CA LYS A 30 -11.54 -2.96 17.85
C LYS A 30 -12.04 -2.62 19.24
N ASN A 31 -11.72 -3.48 20.22
CA ASN A 31 -12.17 -3.27 21.60
C ASN A 31 -11.68 -1.96 22.23
N ASP A 32 -10.46 -1.52 21.90
CA ASP A 32 -9.92 -0.28 22.45
C ASP A 32 -10.68 0.94 21.91
N ALA A 33 -11.08 0.93 20.64
CA ALA A 33 -11.96 1.94 20.06
C ALA A 33 -13.34 1.93 20.73
N ALA A 34 -13.95 0.74 20.88
CA ALA A 34 -15.23 0.60 21.59
C ALA A 34 -15.18 1.16 23.01
N LYS A 35 -14.11 0.85 23.75
CA LYS A 35 -13.88 1.37 25.10
C LYS A 35 -13.76 2.89 25.11
N GLY A 36 -12.89 3.46 24.25
CA GLY A 36 -12.67 4.90 24.16
C GLY A 36 -13.95 5.67 23.79
N ILE A 37 -14.72 5.18 22.81
CA ILE A 37 -15.98 5.76 22.40
C ILE A 37 -16.99 5.68 23.55
N ALA A 38 -17.11 4.52 24.22
CA ALA A 38 -18.03 4.33 25.33
C ALA A 38 -17.70 5.24 26.54
N GLU A 39 -16.42 5.41 26.87
CA GLU A 39 -15.97 6.33 27.92
C GLU A 39 -16.35 7.77 27.61
N ILE A 40 -16.17 8.21 26.36
CA ILE A 40 -16.57 9.55 25.90
C ILE A 40 -18.09 9.73 25.96
N MET A 41 -18.86 8.82 25.38
CA MET A 41 -20.32 8.93 25.32
C MET A 41 -20.97 8.85 26.70
N SER A 42 -20.44 8.03 27.59
CA SER A 42 -20.95 7.85 28.95
C SER A 42 -20.42 8.84 29.97
N ASN A 43 -19.48 9.74 29.58
CA ASN A 43 -18.71 10.56 30.51
C ASN A 43 -18.05 9.70 31.63
N GLY A 44 -17.55 8.53 31.27
CA GLY A 44 -16.87 7.60 32.19
C GLY A 44 -17.80 6.73 33.05
N SER A 45 -19.12 6.80 32.88
CA SER A 45 -20.10 6.06 33.69
C SER A 45 -20.53 4.71 33.08
N SER A 46 -19.88 4.22 32.04
CA SER A 46 -20.23 2.97 31.37
C SER A 46 -20.03 1.75 32.27
N ARG A 47 -21.00 0.82 32.26
CA ARG A 47 -20.90 -0.47 32.93
C ARG A 47 -20.32 -1.49 31.96
N ARG A 48 -19.15 -2.03 32.33
CA ARG A 48 -18.52 -3.12 31.57
C ARG A 48 -19.12 -4.48 31.92
N ARG A 49 -19.43 -5.28 30.92
CA ARG A 49 -19.75 -6.71 31.06
C ARG A 49 -19.08 -7.57 30.01
N GLU A 50 -19.06 -8.87 30.22
CA GLU A 50 -18.42 -9.83 29.34
C GLU A 50 -19.36 -10.22 28.16
N GLY A 51 -18.74 -10.36 26.97
CA GLY A 51 -19.33 -11.08 25.85
C GLY A 51 -18.99 -12.57 25.92
N TYR A 52 -19.23 -13.30 24.84
CA TYR A 52 -18.73 -14.67 24.69
C TYR A 52 -17.21 -14.67 24.37
N SER A 53 -16.70 -13.62 23.76
CA SER A 53 -15.27 -13.42 23.55
C SER A 53 -14.66 -12.68 24.75
N VAL A 54 -13.55 -13.18 25.27
CA VAL A 54 -12.79 -12.53 26.34
C VAL A 54 -12.11 -11.23 25.91
N TYR A 55 -11.90 -11.07 24.61
CA TYR A 55 -11.24 -9.90 24.03
C TYR A 55 -12.21 -8.76 23.69
N ASN A 56 -13.49 -9.06 23.45
CA ASN A 56 -14.50 -8.11 23.00
C ASN A 56 -15.51 -7.90 24.12
N LYS A 57 -15.32 -6.80 24.88
CA LYS A 57 -16.19 -6.44 26.01
C LYS A 57 -17.43 -5.72 25.52
N ILE A 58 -18.43 -5.64 26.40
CA ILE A 58 -19.63 -4.87 26.19
C ILE A 58 -19.68 -3.75 27.23
N TYR A 59 -19.90 -2.52 26.77
CA TYR A 59 -20.02 -1.32 27.59
C TYR A 59 -21.45 -0.82 27.49
N GLU A 60 -22.19 -0.80 28.60
CA GLU A 60 -23.58 -0.36 28.66
C GLU A 60 -23.67 0.99 29.37
N TYR A 61 -24.45 1.89 28.80
CA TYR A 61 -24.69 3.24 29.33
C TYR A 61 -25.93 3.86 28.69
N GLU A 62 -26.42 4.92 29.34
CA GLU A 62 -27.51 5.76 28.80
C GLU A 62 -26.92 6.90 27.98
N TYR A 63 -27.52 7.21 26.85
CA TYR A 63 -27.11 8.30 25.98
C TYR A 63 -28.29 8.93 25.25
N HIS A 64 -28.20 10.22 24.94
CA HIS A 64 -29.21 10.91 24.14
C HIS A 64 -28.94 10.74 22.66
N LEU A 65 -29.72 9.90 21.98
CA LEU A 65 -29.60 9.61 20.56
C LEU A 65 -30.98 9.58 19.90
N PHE A 66 -31.07 9.94 18.64
CA PHE A 66 -32.35 10.00 17.90
C PHE A 66 -33.41 10.90 18.57
N GLY A 67 -32.98 11.93 19.30
CA GLY A 67 -33.88 12.85 20.00
C GLY A 67 -34.52 12.28 21.27
N GLN A 68 -34.02 11.16 21.80
CA GLN A 68 -34.52 10.51 23.02
C GLN A 68 -33.37 9.82 23.80
N ASN A 69 -33.63 9.53 25.09
CA ASN A 69 -32.69 8.77 25.89
C ASN A 69 -32.82 7.29 25.53
N VAL A 70 -31.70 6.64 25.25
CA VAL A 70 -31.59 5.23 24.86
C VAL A 70 -30.51 4.54 25.68
N THR A 71 -30.73 3.25 25.95
CA THR A 71 -29.66 2.40 26.48
C THR A 71 -28.76 1.96 25.33
N VAL A 72 -27.48 2.28 25.38
CA VAL A 72 -26.48 1.85 24.40
C VAL A 72 -25.73 0.64 24.91
N SER A 73 -25.64 -0.39 24.06
CA SER A 73 -24.70 -1.51 24.24
C SER A 73 -23.59 -1.37 23.21
N MET A 74 -22.43 -0.88 23.61
CA MET A 74 -21.24 -0.74 22.77
C MET A 74 -20.39 -1.99 22.88
N THR A 75 -20.04 -2.59 21.74
CA THR A 75 -19.11 -3.71 21.64
C THR A 75 -18.19 -3.57 20.42
N SER A 76 -17.41 -4.57 20.12
CA SER A 76 -16.50 -4.55 18.96
C SER A 76 -16.42 -5.90 18.26
N VAL A 77 -15.93 -5.87 17.04
CA VAL A 77 -15.31 -7.00 16.37
C VAL A 77 -13.78 -6.93 16.56
N SER A 78 -13.02 -7.71 15.80
CA SER A 78 -11.55 -7.73 15.81
C SER A 78 -11.02 -7.70 14.36
N GLY A 79 -11.42 -6.68 13.60
CA GLY A 79 -11.27 -6.63 12.16
C GLY A 79 -12.38 -7.40 11.45
N HIS A 80 -12.11 -7.99 10.30
CA HIS A 80 -13.08 -8.79 9.55
C HIS A 80 -13.65 -9.95 10.37
N LEU A 81 -14.97 -10.01 10.46
CA LEU A 81 -15.70 -11.04 11.19
C LEU A 81 -15.91 -12.29 10.32
N LEU A 82 -16.00 -12.11 9.02
CA LEU A 82 -16.21 -13.15 8.03
C LEU A 82 -14.94 -13.32 7.19
N SER A 83 -14.70 -14.53 6.75
CA SER A 83 -13.64 -14.85 5.79
C SER A 83 -14.25 -15.42 4.52
N LEU A 84 -13.61 -15.18 3.39
CA LEU A 84 -14.01 -15.74 2.11
C LEU A 84 -13.20 -17.01 1.84
N GLU A 85 -13.87 -18.10 1.48
CA GLU A 85 -13.21 -19.34 1.08
C GLU A 85 -13.92 -20.03 -0.09
N PHE A 86 -13.23 -20.96 -0.73
CA PHE A 86 -13.87 -21.87 -1.69
C PHE A 86 -14.75 -22.87 -0.96
N LYS A 87 -15.87 -23.27 -1.57
CA LYS A 87 -16.69 -24.36 -1.05
C LYS A 87 -15.89 -25.65 -0.94
N ALA A 88 -16.30 -26.53 -0.03
CA ALA A 88 -15.62 -27.77 0.37
C ALA A 88 -14.94 -28.57 -0.77
N PRO A 89 -15.53 -28.71 -1.98
CA PRO A 89 -14.90 -29.45 -3.08
C PRO A 89 -13.58 -28.84 -3.58
N PHE A 90 -13.34 -27.55 -3.34
CA PHE A 90 -12.18 -26.81 -3.87
C PHE A 90 -11.19 -26.38 -2.79
N GLN A 91 -11.42 -26.71 -1.54
CA GLN A 91 -10.56 -26.27 -0.42
C GLN A 91 -9.21 -26.98 -0.39
N LYS A 92 -9.20 -28.30 -0.62
CA LYS A 92 -7.95 -29.09 -0.56
C LYS A 92 -7.06 -28.83 -1.77
N TRP A 93 -5.77 -28.75 -1.53
CA TRP A 93 -4.76 -28.42 -2.56
C TRP A 93 -4.78 -29.35 -3.78
N HIS A 94 -5.01 -30.64 -3.56
CA HIS A 94 -5.03 -31.66 -4.62
C HIS A 94 -6.44 -32.03 -5.09
N SER A 95 -7.48 -31.30 -4.68
CA SER A 95 -8.86 -31.65 -5.01
C SER A 95 -9.26 -31.34 -6.44
N CYS A 96 -8.59 -30.40 -7.09
CA CYS A 96 -8.88 -29.97 -8.46
C CYS A 96 -7.67 -29.35 -9.12
N ASN A 97 -7.72 -29.24 -10.46
CA ASN A 97 -6.73 -28.43 -11.19
C ASN A 97 -6.90 -26.96 -10.79
N PRO A 98 -5.81 -26.22 -10.49
CA PRO A 98 -5.89 -24.84 -10.02
C PRO A 98 -6.64 -23.87 -10.94
N VAL A 99 -6.69 -24.14 -12.25
CA VAL A 99 -7.47 -23.32 -13.19
C VAL A 99 -8.97 -23.25 -12.85
N LEU A 100 -9.50 -24.28 -12.20
CA LEU A 100 -10.91 -24.33 -11.81
C LEU A 100 -11.26 -23.37 -10.68
N LEU A 101 -10.28 -22.90 -9.93
CA LEU A 101 -10.48 -21.95 -8.85
C LEU A 101 -10.95 -20.58 -9.33
N PHE A 102 -10.69 -20.24 -10.61
CA PHE A 102 -11.23 -19.02 -11.20
C PHE A 102 -12.77 -19.05 -11.33
N ASP A 103 -13.35 -20.22 -11.51
CA ASP A 103 -14.81 -20.41 -11.68
C ASP A 103 -15.46 -21.11 -10.48
N ALA A 104 -14.68 -21.48 -9.46
CA ALA A 104 -15.18 -22.22 -8.30
C ALA A 104 -16.13 -21.35 -7.46
N GLU A 105 -17.11 -21.99 -6.84
CA GLU A 105 -18.01 -21.30 -5.91
C GLU A 105 -17.28 -20.92 -4.63
N VAL A 106 -17.50 -19.70 -4.19
CA VAL A 106 -16.97 -19.15 -2.95
C VAL A 106 -18.10 -18.86 -1.97
N GLU A 107 -17.77 -18.84 -0.68
CA GLU A 107 -18.72 -18.51 0.37
C GLU A 107 -18.04 -17.75 1.50
N LYS A 108 -18.80 -16.83 2.12
CA LYS A 108 -18.37 -16.16 3.35
C LYS A 108 -18.75 -17.03 4.54
N TYR A 109 -17.81 -17.26 5.44
CA TYR A 109 -18.04 -18.02 6.67
C TYR A 109 -17.39 -17.29 7.87
N CYS A 110 -17.87 -17.60 9.07
CA CYS A 110 -17.27 -17.09 10.30
C CYS A 110 -16.24 -18.10 10.82
N PRO A 111 -14.95 -17.76 10.88
CA PRO A 111 -13.92 -18.61 11.47
C PRO A 111 -14.23 -18.99 12.93
N GLU A 112 -13.81 -20.17 13.37
CA GLU A 112 -14.11 -20.69 14.71
C GLU A 112 -13.68 -19.74 15.83
N ASN A 113 -12.52 -19.10 15.70
CA ASN A 113 -12.00 -18.12 16.66
C ASN A 113 -12.85 -16.85 16.75
N PHE A 114 -13.64 -16.50 15.73
CA PHE A 114 -14.56 -15.35 15.73
C PHE A 114 -16.01 -15.72 16.05
N THR A 115 -16.34 -17.00 16.12
CA THR A 115 -17.68 -17.48 16.51
C THR A 115 -18.18 -16.90 17.85
N PRO A 116 -17.37 -16.73 18.90
CA PRO A 116 -17.81 -16.08 20.13
C PRO A 116 -18.22 -14.61 19.93
N ILE A 117 -17.54 -13.87 19.03
CA ILE A 117 -17.89 -12.49 18.68
C ILE A 117 -19.24 -12.47 17.96
N LYS A 118 -19.40 -13.33 16.94
CA LYS A 118 -20.67 -13.49 16.20
C LYS A 118 -21.82 -13.79 17.14
N ARG A 119 -21.67 -14.75 18.06
CA ARG A 119 -22.69 -15.09 19.06
C ARG A 119 -23.02 -13.91 19.99
N THR A 120 -22.03 -13.11 20.34
CA THR A 120 -22.26 -11.87 21.14
C THR A 120 -23.15 -10.92 20.38
N LEU A 121 -22.84 -10.62 19.10
CA LEU A 121 -23.66 -9.74 18.26
C LEU A 121 -25.09 -10.27 18.10
N GLU A 122 -25.25 -11.56 17.81
CA GLU A 122 -26.55 -12.23 17.67
C GLU A 122 -27.39 -12.15 18.96
N ARG A 123 -26.76 -12.23 20.14
CA ARG A 123 -27.44 -12.08 21.42
C ARG A 123 -27.89 -10.65 21.66
N GLU A 124 -26.97 -9.70 21.48
CA GLU A 124 -27.24 -8.29 21.81
C GLU A 124 -28.26 -7.66 20.86
N VAL A 125 -28.20 -7.95 19.56
CA VAL A 125 -29.08 -7.38 18.57
C VAL A 125 -30.57 -7.72 18.78
N ARG A 126 -30.86 -8.86 19.38
CA ARG A 126 -32.26 -9.29 19.66
C ARG A 126 -33.02 -8.29 20.50
N GLN A 127 -32.33 -7.61 21.42
CA GLN A 127 -32.92 -6.63 22.33
C GLN A 127 -32.91 -5.21 21.79
N CYS A 128 -32.16 -4.91 20.71
CA CYS A 128 -31.97 -3.58 20.17
C CYS A 128 -32.93 -3.28 19.03
N GLN A 129 -33.33 -2.01 18.89
CA GLN A 129 -34.15 -1.52 17.78
C GLN A 129 -33.30 -0.88 16.68
N ALA A 130 -32.10 -0.44 16.99
CA ALA A 130 -31.14 0.12 16.04
C ALA A 130 -29.75 -0.48 16.21
N LEU A 131 -29.01 -0.49 15.12
CA LEU A 131 -27.60 -0.85 15.02
C LEU A 131 -26.82 0.35 14.48
N VAL A 132 -25.79 0.78 15.18
CA VAL A 132 -24.87 1.83 14.73
C VAL A 132 -23.49 1.25 14.54
N ILE A 133 -22.96 1.38 13.32
CA ILE A 133 -21.63 0.91 12.93
C ILE A 133 -20.59 1.98 13.23
N TRP A 134 -19.58 1.65 14.02
CA TRP A 134 -18.47 2.48 14.48
C TRP A 134 -17.11 1.93 14.03
N THR A 135 -17.06 1.27 12.87
CA THR A 135 -15.81 0.83 12.28
C THR A 135 -15.03 2.01 11.69
N ASP A 136 -13.74 1.86 11.46
CA ASP A 136 -12.90 2.90 10.85
C ASP A 136 -13.51 3.37 9.52
N CYS A 137 -13.30 4.64 9.14
CA CYS A 137 -13.98 5.23 7.98
C CYS A 137 -13.19 5.05 6.68
N ASP A 138 -12.54 3.91 6.50
CA ASP A 138 -11.93 3.47 5.26
C ASP A 138 -12.78 2.40 4.55
N ARG A 139 -12.29 1.88 3.41
CA ARG A 139 -13.03 0.86 2.63
C ARG A 139 -13.15 -0.44 3.41
N GLU A 140 -12.09 -0.86 4.12
CA GLU A 140 -12.09 -2.09 4.92
C GLU A 140 -13.10 -1.98 6.08
N GLY A 141 -13.09 -0.85 6.80
CA GLY A 141 -14.05 -0.60 7.88
C GLY A 141 -15.49 -0.56 7.41
N GLU A 142 -15.77 -0.06 6.19
CA GLU A 142 -17.11 -0.12 5.61
C GLU A 142 -17.53 -1.57 5.32
N ASN A 143 -16.63 -2.39 4.76
CA ASN A 143 -16.91 -3.82 4.50
C ASN A 143 -17.10 -4.61 5.80
N ILE A 144 -16.26 -4.39 6.82
CA ILE A 144 -16.44 -4.97 8.17
C ILE A 144 -17.81 -4.57 8.74
N GLY A 145 -18.22 -3.31 8.53
CA GLY A 145 -19.55 -2.85 8.92
C GLY A 145 -20.68 -3.66 8.28
N PHE A 146 -20.58 -3.96 6.99
CA PHE A 146 -21.57 -4.82 6.30
C PHE A 146 -21.54 -6.27 6.79
N GLU A 147 -20.40 -6.84 7.13
CA GLU A 147 -20.32 -8.18 7.74
C GLU A 147 -21.08 -8.21 9.09
N VAL A 148 -20.93 -7.17 9.91
CA VAL A 148 -21.71 -7.02 11.16
C VAL A 148 -23.20 -6.87 10.88
N ILE A 149 -23.57 -6.07 9.87
CA ILE A 149 -24.97 -5.87 9.46
C ILE A 149 -25.59 -7.20 9.03
N ASP A 150 -24.90 -8.00 8.23
CA ASP A 150 -25.40 -9.29 7.72
C ASP A 150 -25.65 -10.26 8.88
N VAL A 151 -24.71 -10.37 9.82
CA VAL A 151 -24.86 -11.20 11.03
C VAL A 151 -26.04 -10.74 11.88
N CYS A 152 -26.21 -9.41 12.06
CA CYS A 152 -27.29 -8.85 12.85
C CYS A 152 -28.66 -9.01 12.16
N LYS A 153 -28.72 -8.76 10.84
CA LYS A 153 -29.97 -8.92 10.04
C LYS A 153 -30.41 -10.37 9.90
N ALA A 154 -29.50 -11.32 9.91
CA ALA A 154 -29.83 -12.75 9.93
C ALA A 154 -30.68 -13.13 11.16
N VAL A 155 -30.49 -12.44 12.29
CA VAL A 155 -31.25 -12.65 13.53
C VAL A 155 -32.42 -11.68 13.65
N LYS A 156 -32.28 -10.46 13.18
CA LYS A 156 -33.29 -9.40 13.26
C LYS A 156 -33.39 -8.62 11.94
N PRO A 157 -34.13 -9.13 10.93
CA PRO A 157 -34.14 -8.57 9.57
C PRO A 157 -34.58 -7.08 9.48
N ASN A 158 -35.45 -6.64 10.39
CA ASN A 158 -36.01 -5.30 10.38
C ASN A 158 -35.26 -4.29 11.27
N ILE A 159 -34.03 -4.57 11.67
CA ILE A 159 -33.23 -3.64 12.46
C ILE A 159 -32.88 -2.39 11.63
N GLN A 160 -33.01 -1.22 12.24
CA GLN A 160 -32.56 0.03 11.60
C GLN A 160 -31.05 0.13 11.72
N VAL A 161 -30.38 0.44 10.63
CA VAL A 161 -28.91 0.49 10.56
C VAL A 161 -28.43 1.91 10.27
N PHE A 162 -27.43 2.34 11.00
CA PHE A 162 -26.79 3.65 10.87
C PHE A 162 -25.28 3.51 10.87
N ARG A 163 -24.62 4.48 10.27
CA ARG A 163 -23.15 4.59 10.17
C ARG A 163 -22.69 5.87 10.85
N ALA A 164 -21.82 5.74 11.85
CA ALA A 164 -21.13 6.86 12.47
C ALA A 164 -19.82 7.13 11.73
N ARG A 165 -19.59 8.38 11.32
CA ARG A 165 -18.37 8.79 10.62
C ARG A 165 -17.50 9.64 11.52
N PHE A 166 -16.26 9.20 11.73
CA PHE A 166 -15.29 9.86 12.60
C PHE A 166 -13.86 9.62 12.09
N SER A 167 -12.96 10.53 12.41
CA SER A 167 -11.53 10.44 12.06
C SER A 167 -10.62 10.49 13.28
N GLU A 168 -11.22 10.63 14.47
CA GLU A 168 -10.50 10.75 15.73
C GLU A 168 -11.42 10.35 16.89
N ILE A 169 -10.84 9.84 17.96
CA ILE A 169 -11.58 9.44 19.16
C ILE A 169 -11.51 10.58 20.19
N THR A 170 -12.28 11.62 19.95
CA THR A 170 -12.41 12.80 20.81
C THR A 170 -13.86 13.10 21.16
N PRO A 171 -14.14 13.79 22.28
CA PRO A 171 -15.51 14.15 22.65
C PRO A 171 -16.27 14.90 21.57
N ASN A 172 -15.60 15.83 20.87
CA ASN A 172 -16.23 16.63 19.82
C ASN A 172 -16.53 15.81 18.57
N SER A 173 -15.56 14.99 18.13
CA SER A 173 -15.73 14.14 16.94
C SER A 173 -16.82 13.08 17.17
N ILE A 174 -16.81 12.41 18.31
CA ILE A 174 -17.79 11.37 18.64
C ILE A 174 -19.21 11.99 18.79
N ARG A 175 -19.34 13.15 19.43
CA ARG A 175 -20.63 13.85 19.52
C ARG A 175 -21.16 14.21 18.13
N ARG A 176 -20.31 14.79 17.29
CA ARG A 176 -20.66 15.13 15.91
C ARG A 176 -21.07 13.90 15.12
N ALA A 177 -20.35 12.77 15.25
CA ALA A 177 -20.73 11.53 14.59
C ALA A 177 -22.10 11.02 15.00
N CYS A 178 -22.49 11.18 16.30
CA CYS A 178 -23.83 10.86 16.78
C CYS A 178 -24.93 11.79 16.20
N GLU A 179 -24.61 13.06 15.97
CA GLU A 179 -25.51 14.04 15.42
C GLU A 179 -25.71 13.91 13.90
N THR A 180 -24.71 13.34 13.21
CA THR A 180 -24.66 13.24 11.74
C THR A 180 -24.59 11.79 11.24
N LEU A 181 -25.34 10.88 11.88
CA LEU A 181 -25.41 9.49 11.43
C LEU A 181 -25.92 9.40 9.98
N THR A 182 -25.28 8.53 9.20
CA THR A 182 -25.59 8.31 7.78
C THR A 182 -26.03 6.85 7.55
N GLU A 183 -26.40 6.52 6.33
CA GLU A 183 -26.53 5.14 5.90
C GLU A 183 -25.15 4.57 5.54
N PRO A 184 -24.89 3.26 5.75
CA PRO A 184 -23.72 2.59 5.23
C PRO A 184 -23.66 2.61 3.70
N ASP A 185 -22.47 2.69 3.12
CA ASP A 185 -22.27 2.75 1.66
C ASP A 185 -21.93 1.37 1.10
N VAL A 186 -22.90 0.78 0.41
CA VAL A 186 -22.76 -0.55 -0.19
C VAL A 186 -21.68 -0.60 -1.30
N ASN A 187 -21.53 0.49 -2.07
CA ASN A 187 -20.56 0.52 -3.17
C ASN A 187 -19.12 0.43 -2.66
N VAL A 188 -18.83 1.09 -1.54
CA VAL A 188 -17.54 1.03 -0.87
C VAL A 188 -17.26 -0.39 -0.37
N SER A 189 -18.24 -1.05 0.24
CA SER A 189 -18.14 -2.44 0.67
C SER A 189 -17.98 -3.40 -0.51
N ASP A 190 -18.70 -3.18 -1.60
CA ASP A 190 -18.64 -4.00 -2.82
C ASP A 190 -17.24 -3.97 -3.48
N ALA A 191 -16.55 -2.83 -3.45
CA ALA A 191 -15.19 -2.75 -3.94
C ALA A 191 -14.24 -3.67 -3.17
N VAL A 192 -14.38 -3.75 -1.84
CA VAL A 192 -13.59 -4.66 -1.00
C VAL A 192 -13.94 -6.13 -1.28
N ASP A 193 -15.22 -6.46 -1.42
CA ASP A 193 -15.66 -7.80 -1.78
C ASP A 193 -15.04 -8.28 -3.10
N VAL A 194 -15.05 -7.43 -4.14
CA VAL A 194 -14.41 -7.73 -5.44
C VAL A 194 -12.92 -7.98 -5.25
N ARG A 195 -12.24 -7.12 -4.50
CA ARG A 195 -10.82 -7.27 -4.23
C ARG A 195 -10.51 -8.58 -3.51
N GLN A 196 -11.23 -8.87 -2.43
CA GLN A 196 -11.04 -10.11 -1.64
C GLN A 196 -11.26 -11.36 -2.50
N GLU A 197 -12.30 -11.38 -3.32
CA GLU A 197 -12.60 -12.52 -4.18
C GLU A 197 -11.55 -12.72 -5.28
N LEU A 198 -11.10 -11.64 -5.91
CA LEU A 198 -10.02 -11.70 -6.90
C LEU A 198 -8.70 -12.14 -6.28
N ASP A 199 -8.33 -11.57 -5.14
CA ASP A 199 -7.10 -11.94 -4.43
C ASP A 199 -7.13 -13.41 -3.99
N LEU A 200 -8.29 -13.93 -3.55
CA LEU A 200 -8.47 -15.36 -3.25
C LEU A 200 -8.28 -16.24 -4.48
N ARG A 201 -8.98 -15.93 -5.58
CA ARG A 201 -8.95 -16.74 -6.81
C ARG A 201 -7.57 -16.75 -7.44
N ILE A 202 -6.99 -15.56 -7.62
CA ILE A 202 -5.67 -15.37 -8.20
C ILE A 202 -4.59 -15.98 -7.30
N GLY A 203 -4.60 -15.62 -6.03
CA GLY A 203 -3.63 -16.09 -5.04
C GLY A 203 -3.64 -17.59 -4.91
N ALA A 204 -4.79 -18.22 -4.76
CA ALA A 204 -4.89 -19.67 -4.62
C ALA A 204 -4.48 -20.42 -5.91
N SER A 205 -4.92 -19.94 -7.08
CA SER A 205 -4.59 -20.60 -8.36
C SER A 205 -3.10 -20.63 -8.62
N PHE A 206 -2.45 -19.45 -8.58
CA PHE A 206 -1.01 -19.35 -8.84
C PHE A 206 -0.18 -19.97 -7.72
N THR A 207 -0.55 -19.79 -6.45
CA THR A 207 0.18 -20.40 -5.32
C THR A 207 0.16 -21.92 -5.38
N ARG A 208 -1.01 -22.54 -5.63
CA ARG A 208 -1.10 -24.00 -5.75
C ARG A 208 -0.31 -24.50 -6.95
N PHE A 209 -0.44 -23.85 -8.11
CA PHE A 209 0.29 -24.21 -9.32
C PHE A 209 1.79 -24.18 -9.11
N GLN A 210 2.35 -23.05 -8.71
CA GLN A 210 3.80 -22.91 -8.59
C GLN A 210 4.37 -23.72 -7.42
N THR A 211 3.68 -23.80 -6.29
CA THR A 211 4.15 -24.60 -5.14
C THR A 211 4.19 -26.08 -5.48
N LEU A 212 3.09 -26.63 -5.98
CA LEU A 212 3.00 -28.07 -6.29
C LEU A 212 3.97 -28.47 -7.41
N ARG A 213 4.19 -27.60 -8.40
CA ARG A 213 5.15 -27.85 -9.47
C ARG A 213 6.60 -27.76 -8.96
N LEU A 214 6.96 -26.65 -8.33
CA LEU A 214 8.34 -26.39 -7.98
C LEU A 214 8.87 -27.28 -6.85
N GLN A 215 8.01 -27.70 -5.92
CA GLN A 215 8.36 -28.72 -4.93
C GLN A 215 8.74 -30.08 -5.56
N LYS A 216 8.11 -30.44 -6.68
CA LYS A 216 8.45 -31.66 -7.42
C LYS A 216 9.74 -31.51 -8.24
N ILE A 217 9.96 -30.33 -8.83
CA ILE A 217 11.12 -30.07 -9.70
C ILE A 217 12.39 -29.80 -8.89
N PHE A 218 12.28 -29.18 -7.74
CA PHE A 218 13.39 -28.82 -6.84
C PHE A 218 13.16 -29.38 -5.43
N PRO A 219 13.02 -30.71 -5.25
CA PRO A 219 12.68 -31.30 -3.95
C PRO A 219 13.74 -31.06 -2.89
N GLU A 220 15.02 -30.95 -3.25
CA GLU A 220 16.09 -30.71 -2.30
C GLU A 220 16.05 -29.30 -1.70
N SER A 221 15.59 -28.31 -2.48
CA SER A 221 15.58 -26.89 -2.08
C SER A 221 14.20 -26.41 -1.61
N LEU A 222 13.10 -26.98 -2.13
CA LEU A 222 11.77 -26.42 -1.99
C LEU A 222 10.71 -27.40 -1.42
N SER A 223 11.07 -28.59 -0.93
CA SER A 223 10.13 -29.65 -0.52
C SER A 223 9.03 -29.19 0.44
N ASP A 224 9.38 -28.34 1.39
CA ASP A 224 8.46 -27.87 2.44
C ASP A 224 8.14 -26.36 2.33
N GLN A 225 8.61 -25.72 1.26
CA GLN A 225 8.44 -24.29 1.12
C GLN A 225 7.14 -23.94 0.39
N LEU A 226 6.32 -23.09 1.03
CA LEU A 226 5.18 -22.45 0.38
C LEU A 226 5.67 -21.35 -0.56
N ILE A 227 5.38 -21.49 -1.85
CA ILE A 227 5.74 -20.50 -2.87
C ILE A 227 4.49 -19.72 -3.21
N SER A 228 4.21 -18.68 -2.41
CA SER A 228 2.99 -17.89 -2.56
C SER A 228 3.09 -16.90 -3.71
N TYR A 229 1.96 -16.69 -4.37
CA TYR A 229 1.75 -15.63 -5.34
C TYR A 229 0.73 -14.63 -4.78
N GLY A 230 0.96 -13.35 -4.99
CA GLY A 230 0.00 -12.29 -4.72
C GLY A 230 0.11 -11.19 -5.77
N SER A 231 -1.03 -10.66 -6.20
CA SER A 231 -1.13 -9.64 -7.25
C SER A 231 -0.43 -8.31 -6.91
N CYS A 232 -0.22 -8.01 -5.62
CA CYS A 232 0.62 -6.92 -5.13
C CYS A 232 2.05 -7.35 -4.77
N GLN A 233 2.23 -8.58 -4.27
CA GLN A 233 3.55 -9.09 -3.84
C GLN A 233 4.54 -9.18 -5.00
N PHE A 234 4.10 -9.70 -6.14
CA PHE A 234 4.97 -9.90 -7.29
C PHE A 234 5.46 -8.60 -7.93
N PRO A 235 4.64 -7.57 -8.16
CA PRO A 235 5.13 -6.25 -8.55
C PRO A 235 6.09 -5.62 -7.53
N THR A 236 5.82 -5.79 -6.23
CA THR A 236 6.71 -5.30 -5.17
C THR A 236 8.07 -6.00 -5.24
N LEU A 237 8.10 -7.32 -5.42
CA LEU A 237 9.31 -8.09 -5.67
C LEU A 237 10.00 -7.67 -6.98
N GLY A 238 9.20 -7.43 -8.03
CA GLY A 238 9.69 -7.01 -9.34
C GLY A 238 10.53 -5.74 -9.29
N PHE A 239 10.14 -4.74 -8.51
CA PHE A 239 10.93 -3.51 -8.31
C PHE A 239 12.32 -3.78 -7.71
N VAL A 240 12.40 -4.69 -6.74
CA VAL A 240 13.67 -5.07 -6.11
C VAL A 240 14.58 -5.79 -7.11
N VAL A 241 14.03 -6.77 -7.84
CA VAL A 241 14.77 -7.53 -8.84
C VAL A 241 15.26 -6.64 -10.00
N GLU A 242 14.41 -5.75 -10.51
CA GLU A 242 14.77 -4.81 -11.57
C GLU A 242 15.90 -3.87 -11.16
N ARG A 243 15.83 -3.34 -9.93
CA ARG A 243 16.91 -2.51 -9.40
C ARG A 243 18.22 -3.29 -9.30
N PHE A 244 18.19 -4.52 -8.82
CA PHE A 244 19.35 -5.38 -8.73
C PHE A 244 19.95 -5.69 -10.09
N LYS A 245 19.13 -6.04 -11.08
CA LYS A 245 19.55 -6.26 -12.47
C LYS A 245 20.17 -5.02 -13.11
N ALA A 246 19.59 -3.85 -12.85
CA ALA A 246 20.13 -2.59 -13.34
C ALA A 246 21.53 -2.31 -12.76
N ILE A 247 21.79 -2.71 -11.52
CA ILE A 247 23.12 -2.62 -10.89
C ILE A 247 24.09 -3.61 -11.55
N GLN A 248 23.67 -4.85 -11.77
CA GLN A 248 24.50 -5.87 -12.41
C GLN A 248 24.84 -5.56 -13.86
N ALA A 249 23.89 -4.99 -14.60
CA ALA A 249 24.09 -4.62 -16.01
C ALA A 249 24.82 -3.30 -16.19
N PHE A 250 25.08 -2.57 -15.11
CA PHE A 250 25.72 -1.27 -15.19
C PHE A 250 27.20 -1.41 -15.55
N VAL A 251 27.60 -0.68 -16.59
CA VAL A 251 29.00 -0.58 -17.01
C VAL A 251 29.52 0.78 -16.60
N PRO A 252 30.51 0.87 -15.68
CA PRO A 252 31.11 2.14 -15.32
C PRO A 252 31.82 2.77 -16.50
N GLU A 253 31.60 4.07 -16.70
CA GLU A 253 32.31 4.88 -17.70
C GLU A 253 33.18 5.91 -17.01
N THR A 254 34.42 6.01 -17.45
CA THR A 254 35.36 7.02 -16.97
C THR A 254 34.99 8.37 -17.54
N PHE A 255 34.98 9.39 -16.70
CA PHE A 255 34.78 10.77 -17.08
C PHE A 255 35.87 11.67 -16.49
N PHE A 256 36.02 12.84 -17.09
CA PHE A 256 37.01 13.85 -16.71
C PHE A 256 36.30 15.19 -16.50
N LYS A 257 36.71 15.94 -15.51
CA LYS A 257 36.22 17.29 -15.22
C LYS A 257 37.36 18.21 -14.81
N ILE A 258 37.17 19.48 -15.04
CA ILE A 258 38.10 20.51 -14.54
C ILE A 258 37.53 21.05 -13.23
N LYS A 259 38.34 21.03 -12.20
CA LYS A 259 38.06 21.59 -10.88
C LYS A 259 38.92 22.80 -10.65
N VAL A 260 38.32 23.87 -10.19
CA VAL A 260 39.01 25.13 -9.85
C VAL A 260 38.81 25.42 -8.37
N VAL A 261 39.89 25.65 -7.65
CA VAL A 261 39.86 26.03 -6.24
C VAL A 261 40.47 27.41 -6.07
N HIS A 262 39.83 28.23 -5.27
CA HIS A 262 40.33 29.53 -4.87
C HIS A 262 40.30 29.68 -3.35
N GLU A 263 41.42 29.98 -2.77
CA GLU A 263 41.64 30.18 -1.34
C GLU A 263 42.25 31.60 -1.15
N PRO A 264 41.40 32.63 -1.02
CA PRO A 264 41.87 34.01 -0.87
C PRO A 264 42.62 34.25 0.44
N ASN A 265 42.35 33.41 1.46
CA ASN A 265 43.03 33.40 2.76
C ASN A 265 42.97 31.95 3.37
N GLU A 266 43.61 31.78 4.53
CA GLU A 266 43.71 30.44 5.20
C GLU A 266 42.36 29.92 5.73
N GLU A 267 41.35 30.78 5.89
CA GLU A 267 40.05 30.43 6.45
C GLU A 267 38.97 30.20 5.40
N GLU A 268 39.17 30.67 4.18
CA GLU A 268 38.17 30.64 3.11
C GLU A 268 38.65 29.80 1.93
N SER A 269 37.93 28.76 1.59
CA SER A 269 38.16 27.96 0.39
C SER A 269 36.89 27.79 -0.39
N VAL A 270 36.92 27.96 -1.70
CA VAL A 270 35.80 27.75 -2.58
C VAL A 270 36.18 26.91 -3.78
N GLU A 271 35.36 25.90 -4.05
CA GLU A 271 35.46 25.09 -5.25
C GLU A 271 34.45 25.56 -6.29
N PHE A 272 34.94 25.92 -7.47
CA PHE A 272 34.14 26.27 -8.62
C PHE A 272 33.91 25.04 -9.48
N SER A 273 32.62 24.71 -9.70
CA SER A 273 32.20 23.62 -10.52
C SER A 273 32.19 23.99 -12.00
N TRP A 274 32.73 23.15 -12.85
CA TRP A 274 32.74 23.36 -14.28
C TRP A 274 31.34 23.36 -14.89
N LYS A 275 31.00 24.32 -15.74
CA LYS A 275 29.69 24.44 -16.36
C LYS A 275 29.38 23.31 -17.36
N ARG A 276 30.38 22.66 -17.94
CA ARG A 276 30.20 21.45 -18.76
C ARG A 276 29.95 20.20 -17.90
N HIS A 277 30.05 20.30 -16.59
CA HIS A 277 29.97 19.22 -15.61
C HIS A 277 31.08 18.17 -15.77
N ARG A 278 31.12 17.42 -16.89
CA ARG A 278 32.10 16.38 -17.18
C ARG A 278 32.14 16.05 -18.67
N LEU A 279 33.26 15.50 -19.13
CA LEU A 279 33.43 14.94 -20.46
C LEU A 279 33.88 13.48 -20.35
N PHE A 280 33.44 12.64 -21.29
CA PHE A 280 33.83 11.23 -21.37
C PHE A 280 35.05 11.01 -22.29
N ASN A 281 35.54 12.07 -22.90
CA ASN A 281 36.74 12.03 -23.74
C ASN A 281 37.91 12.71 -23.01
N HIS A 282 38.91 11.93 -22.67
CA HIS A 282 40.15 12.39 -22.00
C HIS A 282 40.83 13.51 -22.76
N THR A 283 41.11 13.30 -24.08
CA THR A 283 41.86 14.25 -24.89
C THR A 283 41.11 15.61 -24.98
N ALA A 284 39.80 15.57 -25.16
CA ALA A 284 39.00 16.80 -25.20
C ALA A 284 39.08 17.58 -23.86
N CYS A 285 39.00 16.87 -22.73
CA CYS A 285 39.12 17.48 -21.41
C CYS A 285 40.54 18.00 -21.18
N LEU A 286 41.57 17.24 -21.60
CA LEU A 286 42.96 17.61 -21.45
C LEU A 286 43.30 18.90 -22.23
N VAL A 287 42.80 19.04 -23.47
CA VAL A 287 43.00 20.27 -24.27
C VAL A 287 42.40 21.47 -23.56
N LEU A 288 41.14 21.37 -23.08
CA LEU A 288 40.52 22.49 -22.35
C LEU A 288 41.24 22.80 -21.03
N TYR A 289 41.69 21.75 -20.34
CA TYR A 289 42.52 21.91 -19.14
C TYR A 289 43.85 22.64 -19.43
N GLN A 290 44.56 22.26 -20.52
CA GLN A 290 45.77 22.94 -20.92
C GLN A 290 45.56 24.41 -21.27
N MET A 291 44.47 24.73 -21.99
CA MET A 291 44.09 26.12 -22.25
C MET A 291 43.92 26.89 -20.96
N CYS A 292 43.23 26.31 -19.96
CA CYS A 292 43.07 26.94 -18.64
C CYS A 292 44.40 27.09 -17.88
N MET A 293 45.39 26.22 -18.13
CA MET A 293 46.73 26.29 -17.49
C MET A 293 47.65 27.31 -18.18
N GLU A 294 47.46 27.55 -19.49
CA GLU A 294 48.22 28.53 -20.26
C GLU A 294 47.76 29.95 -19.91
N ASP A 295 46.48 30.19 -19.69
CA ASP A 295 45.92 31.42 -19.22
C ASP A 295 45.05 31.21 -17.96
N PRO A 296 45.71 31.03 -16.79
CA PRO A 296 45.03 30.62 -15.57
C PRO A 296 44.28 31.72 -14.83
N MET A 297 44.29 32.95 -15.35
CA MET A 297 43.59 34.05 -14.70
C MET A 297 42.09 33.92 -14.78
N ALA A 298 41.45 33.80 -13.64
CA ALA A 298 40.00 33.76 -13.54
C ALA A 298 39.43 35.20 -13.59
N LYS A 299 38.50 35.42 -14.51
CA LYS A 299 37.70 36.66 -14.58
C LYS A 299 36.31 36.39 -14.02
N VAL A 300 35.86 37.20 -13.07
CA VAL A 300 34.50 37.14 -12.53
C VAL A 300 33.53 37.74 -13.56
N ILE A 301 32.69 36.88 -14.16
CA ILE A 301 31.73 37.27 -15.20
C ILE A 301 30.47 37.86 -14.57
N SER A 302 29.95 37.20 -13.53
CA SER A 302 28.75 37.67 -12.85
C SER A 302 28.72 37.24 -11.37
N VAL A 303 28.14 38.13 -10.58
CA VAL A 303 27.81 37.85 -9.18
C VAL A 303 26.30 38.12 -9.02
N THR A 304 25.55 37.10 -8.71
CA THR A 304 24.10 37.24 -8.50
C THR A 304 23.73 36.81 -7.10
N SER A 305 22.76 37.48 -6.50
CA SER A 305 22.22 37.13 -5.21
C SER A 305 20.70 37.03 -5.32
N LYS A 306 20.16 35.90 -4.94
CA LYS A 306 18.71 35.60 -5.05
C LYS A 306 18.16 35.07 -3.74
N PRO A 307 16.93 35.43 -3.34
CA PRO A 307 16.27 34.81 -2.23
C PRO A 307 16.02 33.32 -2.54
N LYS A 308 16.29 32.48 -1.57
CA LYS A 308 16.06 31.04 -1.65
C LYS A 308 15.25 30.58 -0.45
N SER A 309 14.18 29.88 -0.70
CA SER A 309 13.35 29.28 0.36
C SER A 309 13.54 27.79 0.39
N LYS A 310 13.61 27.23 1.60
CA LYS A 310 13.44 25.81 1.81
C LYS A 310 12.04 25.57 2.33
N TRP A 311 11.25 24.86 1.55
CA TRP A 311 9.83 24.62 1.80
C TRP A 311 9.62 23.75 3.02
N ARG A 312 8.71 24.17 3.91
CA ARG A 312 8.22 23.36 5.00
C ARG A 312 7.48 22.10 4.48
N PRO A 313 7.38 21.02 5.28
CA PRO A 313 6.72 19.79 4.83
C PRO A 313 5.24 20.02 4.50
N LEU A 314 4.69 19.17 3.63
CA LEU A 314 3.25 19.04 3.43
C LEU A 314 2.60 18.39 4.64
N PRO A 315 1.29 18.55 4.86
CA PRO A 315 0.58 17.75 5.83
C PRO A 315 0.81 16.25 5.60
N LEU A 316 0.93 15.49 6.68
CA LEU A 316 1.42 14.12 6.69
C LEU A 316 0.34 13.13 6.26
N ASP A 317 0.56 12.41 5.17
CA ASP A 317 -0.20 11.22 4.78
C ASP A 317 0.50 9.93 5.23
N THR A 318 -0.14 8.78 5.06
CA THR A 318 0.39 7.48 5.50
C THR A 318 1.68 7.12 4.79
N VAL A 319 1.76 7.34 3.48
CA VAL A 319 2.94 6.99 2.67
C VAL A 319 4.16 7.80 3.11
N GLU A 320 3.98 9.11 3.34
CA GLU A 320 5.05 9.95 3.87
C GLU A 320 5.44 9.56 5.30
N LEU A 321 4.48 9.20 6.16
CA LEU A 321 4.77 8.69 7.51
C LEU A 321 5.65 7.44 7.46
N GLU A 322 5.29 6.45 6.65
CA GLU A 322 6.06 5.21 6.49
C GLU A 322 7.48 5.48 5.97
N LYS A 323 7.60 6.29 4.92
CA LYS A 323 8.89 6.67 4.30
C LYS A 323 9.79 7.43 5.26
N LEU A 324 9.25 8.42 5.94
CA LEU A 324 10.03 9.28 6.85
C LEU A 324 10.39 8.53 8.13
N ALA A 325 9.50 7.71 8.69
CA ALA A 325 9.82 6.88 9.85
C ALA A 325 10.96 5.89 9.54
N SER A 326 10.90 5.24 8.37
CA SER A 326 11.97 4.34 7.92
C SER A 326 13.30 5.08 7.75
N ARG A 327 13.31 6.24 7.07
CA ARG A 327 14.53 7.01 6.80
C ARG A 327 15.12 7.73 8.01
N LYS A 328 14.28 8.33 8.86
CA LYS A 328 14.70 9.27 9.92
C LYS A 328 14.72 8.64 11.31
N LEU A 329 13.78 7.74 11.59
CA LEU A 329 13.64 7.09 12.90
C LEU A 329 14.19 5.66 12.92
N ARG A 330 14.51 5.09 11.78
CA ARG A 330 14.93 3.68 11.63
C ARG A 330 13.88 2.68 12.15
N ILE A 331 12.60 3.03 12.02
CA ILE A 331 11.45 2.19 12.34
C ILE A 331 10.87 1.68 11.01
N SER A 332 10.70 0.37 10.86
CA SER A 332 10.12 -0.20 9.65
C SER A 332 8.69 0.27 9.43
N ALA A 333 8.22 0.29 8.17
CA ALA A 333 6.85 0.69 7.83
C ALA A 333 5.81 -0.12 8.61
N LYS A 334 6.01 -1.45 8.73
CA LYS A 334 5.12 -2.33 9.50
C LYS A 334 5.00 -1.95 10.98
N GLU A 335 6.14 -1.71 11.64
CA GLU A 335 6.14 -1.30 13.06
C GLU A 335 5.61 0.13 13.21
N THR A 336 5.90 1.02 12.26
CA THR A 336 5.36 2.38 12.21
C THR A 336 3.84 2.36 12.22
N MET A 337 3.21 1.60 11.31
CA MET A 337 1.76 1.53 11.24
C MET A 337 1.14 0.89 12.48
N LYS A 338 1.75 -0.16 13.01
CA LYS A 338 1.32 -0.79 14.27
C LYS A 338 1.34 0.17 15.46
N ILE A 339 2.36 1.02 15.55
CA ILE A 339 2.46 2.06 16.59
C ILE A 339 1.44 3.16 16.35
N ALA A 340 1.31 3.64 15.11
CA ALA A 340 0.36 4.70 14.74
C ALA A 340 -1.09 4.29 15.05
N GLU A 341 -1.49 3.06 14.73
CA GLU A 341 -2.82 2.53 15.09
C GLU A 341 -3.06 2.51 16.61
N LYS A 342 -2.03 2.16 17.40
CA LYS A 342 -2.14 2.23 18.87
C LYS A 342 -2.27 3.66 19.39
N LEU A 343 -1.52 4.60 18.81
CA LEU A 343 -1.64 6.03 19.17
C LEU A 343 -3.02 6.58 18.82
N TYR A 344 -3.58 6.18 17.68
CA TYR A 344 -4.93 6.54 17.26
C TYR A 344 -5.99 6.00 18.22
N THR A 345 -5.97 4.69 18.52
CA THR A 345 -6.95 4.08 19.43
C THR A 345 -6.86 4.64 20.85
N GLN A 346 -5.71 5.18 21.26
CA GLN A 346 -5.50 5.88 22.53
C GLN A 346 -5.87 7.37 22.47
N GLY A 347 -6.28 7.88 21.31
CA GLY A 347 -6.72 9.27 21.14
C GLY A 347 -5.59 10.29 21.11
N PHE A 348 -4.35 9.89 20.80
CA PHE A 348 -3.21 10.80 20.71
C PHE A 348 -3.00 11.41 19.32
N ILE A 349 -3.35 10.68 18.27
CA ILE A 349 -3.26 11.13 16.89
C ILE A 349 -4.57 10.86 16.13
N SER A 350 -4.76 11.53 14.99
CA SER A 350 -5.84 11.24 14.05
C SER A 350 -5.65 9.88 13.37
N TYR A 351 -6.66 9.43 12.61
CA TYR A 351 -6.61 8.15 11.91
C TYR A 351 -5.38 8.05 11.00
N PRO A 352 -4.55 7.00 11.14
CA PRO A 352 -3.25 6.95 10.49
C PRO A 352 -3.25 6.39 9.07
N ARG A 353 -4.38 5.91 8.55
CA ARG A 353 -4.51 5.42 7.18
C ARG A 353 -5.27 6.44 6.33
N THR A 354 -4.55 7.39 5.76
CA THR A 354 -5.10 8.47 4.95
C THR A 354 -4.17 8.80 3.78
N GLU A 355 -4.76 9.07 2.63
CA GLU A 355 -4.04 9.62 1.48
C GLU A 355 -4.08 11.16 1.47
N THR A 356 -4.78 11.76 2.41
CA THR A 356 -5.00 13.21 2.46
C THR A 356 -3.76 13.96 2.93
N ASN A 357 -3.35 14.98 2.16
CA ASN A 357 -2.25 15.88 2.49
C ASN A 357 -2.66 17.37 2.44
N MET A 358 -3.92 17.64 2.76
CA MET A 358 -4.47 18.98 2.93
C MET A 358 -5.40 19.01 4.14
N PHE A 359 -5.27 20.03 4.99
CA PHE A 359 -6.16 20.18 6.13
C PHE A 359 -7.51 20.75 5.69
N PRO A 360 -8.63 20.20 6.18
CA PRO A 360 -9.95 20.74 5.92
C PRO A 360 -10.11 22.11 6.61
N GLN A 361 -10.82 23.03 5.95
CA GLN A 361 -10.99 24.42 6.44
C GLN A 361 -11.69 24.51 7.80
N ASN A 362 -12.50 23.55 8.14
CA ASN A 362 -13.25 23.50 9.41
C ASN A 362 -12.47 22.88 10.59
N LEU A 363 -11.22 22.44 10.39
CA LEU A 363 -10.36 21.92 11.45
C LEU A 363 -9.72 23.08 12.21
N ASN A 364 -9.93 23.11 13.53
CA ASN A 364 -9.35 24.14 14.38
C ASN A 364 -7.86 23.85 14.68
N LEU A 365 -7.00 24.20 13.75
CA LEU A 365 -5.55 24.02 13.88
C LEU A 365 -4.95 24.81 15.05
N THR A 366 -5.53 25.97 15.36
CA THR A 366 -5.06 26.81 16.47
C THR A 366 -5.16 26.08 17.80
N ALA A 367 -6.29 25.43 18.08
CA ALA A 367 -6.47 24.64 19.29
C ALA A 367 -5.53 23.43 19.38
N LEU A 368 -5.19 22.81 18.23
CA LEU A 368 -4.24 21.71 18.17
C LEU A 368 -2.80 22.17 18.47
N VAL A 369 -2.39 23.32 17.93
CA VAL A 369 -1.09 23.93 18.23
C VAL A 369 -1.01 24.35 19.70
N GLU A 370 -2.08 24.96 20.24
CA GLU A 370 -2.16 25.40 21.65
C GLU A 370 -1.90 24.27 22.62
N GLN A 371 -2.43 23.06 22.37
CA GLN A 371 -2.16 21.91 23.23
C GLN A 371 -0.69 21.53 23.30
N GLN A 372 0.09 21.79 22.26
CA GLN A 372 1.51 21.45 22.19
C GLN A 372 2.43 22.48 22.87
N THR A 373 1.90 23.64 23.30
CA THR A 373 2.68 24.65 24.05
C THR A 373 3.18 24.18 25.39
N GLN A 374 2.62 23.10 25.94
CA GLN A 374 2.96 22.54 27.23
C GLN A 374 4.30 21.78 27.26
N ASP A 375 4.84 21.46 26.09
CA ASP A 375 6.05 20.65 25.97
C ASP A 375 7.32 21.48 26.19
N ASN A 376 8.34 20.88 26.81
CA ASN A 376 9.60 21.56 27.13
C ASN A 376 10.51 21.74 25.89
N GLU A 377 10.37 20.86 24.87
CA GLU A 377 11.27 20.88 23.70
C GLU A 377 10.71 21.71 22.55
N TRP A 378 9.42 21.59 22.25
CA TRP A 378 8.76 22.27 21.13
C TRP A 378 7.70 23.28 21.54
N GLY A 379 7.35 23.39 22.82
CA GLY A 379 6.28 24.25 23.30
C GLY A 379 6.52 25.73 23.00
N ASN A 380 7.75 26.21 23.15
CA ASN A 380 8.12 27.59 22.81
C ASN A 380 7.95 27.87 21.31
N PHE A 381 8.21 26.87 20.45
CA PHE A 381 7.98 27.01 19.01
C PHE A 381 6.49 27.03 18.69
N ALA A 382 5.69 26.18 19.31
CA ALA A 382 4.24 26.18 19.18
C ALA A 382 3.64 27.53 19.61
N GLN A 383 4.11 28.10 20.72
CA GLN A 383 3.69 29.43 21.20
C GLN A 383 4.00 30.53 20.17
N ARG A 384 5.18 30.51 19.56
CA ARG A 384 5.54 31.48 18.50
C ARG A 384 4.67 31.36 17.25
N ILE A 385 4.21 30.16 16.89
CA ILE A 385 3.23 30.01 15.77
C ILE A 385 1.96 30.78 16.11
N LEU A 386 1.43 30.65 17.31
CA LEU A 386 0.21 31.34 17.76
C LEU A 386 0.38 32.86 17.76
N GLU A 387 1.50 33.34 18.27
CA GLU A 387 1.83 34.78 18.36
C GLU A 387 2.09 35.42 16.98
N SER A 388 2.57 34.64 16.01
CA SER A 388 2.90 35.14 14.67
C SER A 388 1.77 35.14 13.65
N GLY A 389 0.52 35.10 14.11
CA GLY A 389 -0.69 35.11 13.30
C GLY A 389 -1.40 33.76 13.16
N GLY A 390 -0.96 32.74 13.92
CA GLY A 390 -1.55 31.42 13.94
C GLY A 390 -0.99 30.45 12.89
N PRO A 391 -1.49 29.20 12.85
CA PRO A 391 -1.01 28.17 11.94
C PRO A 391 -1.33 28.47 10.47
N THR A 392 -0.33 28.35 9.61
CA THR A 392 -0.43 28.56 8.16
C THR A 392 0.08 27.32 7.41
N PRO A 393 -0.66 26.19 7.39
CA PRO A 393 -0.15 24.98 6.80
C PRO A 393 0.04 25.10 5.28
N ARG A 394 1.04 24.35 4.77
CA ARG A 394 1.09 24.08 3.33
C ARG A 394 -0.13 23.23 2.94
N THR A 395 -0.53 23.37 1.69
CA THR A 395 -1.64 22.59 1.13
C THR A 395 -1.13 21.69 0.03
N GLY A 396 -1.39 20.40 0.14
CA GLY A 396 -1.21 19.44 -0.94
C GLY A 396 -2.42 19.40 -1.87
N ASN A 397 -2.54 18.33 -2.65
CA ASN A 397 -3.60 18.15 -3.65
C ASN A 397 -4.30 16.78 -3.57
N LYS A 398 -3.98 15.99 -2.55
CA LYS A 398 -4.58 14.68 -2.33
C LYS A 398 -5.64 14.76 -1.23
N SER A 399 -6.76 14.09 -1.44
CA SER A 399 -7.81 13.91 -0.43
C SER A 399 -8.55 12.60 -0.66
N ASP A 400 -8.69 11.79 0.37
CA ASP A 400 -9.56 10.60 0.41
C ASP A 400 -11.02 10.96 0.76
N GLN A 401 -11.30 12.24 1.03
CA GLN A 401 -12.60 12.78 1.42
C GLN A 401 -13.17 12.20 2.73
N ALA A 402 -12.44 11.35 3.42
CA ALA A 402 -12.85 10.70 4.66
C ALA A 402 -12.08 11.23 5.88
N HIS A 403 -10.76 11.40 5.74
CA HIS A 403 -9.88 11.73 6.86
C HIS A 403 -9.04 12.97 6.58
N PRO A 404 -8.68 13.75 7.64
CA PRO A 404 -7.65 14.77 7.55
C PRO A 404 -6.26 14.10 7.49
N PRO A 405 -5.20 14.87 7.20
CA PRO A 405 -3.83 14.42 7.38
C PRO A 405 -3.54 13.96 8.81
N ILE A 406 -2.57 13.09 8.96
CA ILE A 406 -2.13 12.60 10.28
C ILE A 406 -1.58 13.78 11.10
N HIS A 407 -2.14 13.98 12.29
CA HIS A 407 -1.76 15.08 13.19
C HIS A 407 -1.99 14.70 14.65
N PRO A 408 -1.31 15.36 15.62
CA PRO A 408 -1.56 15.14 17.03
C PRO A 408 -2.93 15.72 17.42
N ILE A 409 -3.64 14.99 18.28
CA ILE A 409 -4.95 15.39 18.80
C ILE A 409 -4.83 15.85 20.26
N LYS A 410 -3.98 15.17 21.04
CA LYS A 410 -3.81 15.43 22.45
C LYS A 410 -2.33 15.43 22.80
N TYR A 411 -1.91 16.39 23.63
CA TYR A 411 -0.57 16.38 24.20
C TYR A 411 -0.38 15.23 25.19
N THR A 412 0.80 14.63 25.17
CA THR A 412 1.23 13.64 26.15
C THR A 412 2.75 13.60 26.27
N ASN A 413 3.24 13.42 27.50
CA ASN A 413 4.64 13.18 27.84
C ASN A 413 4.86 11.77 28.44
N SER A 414 3.82 10.93 28.48
CA SER A 414 3.84 9.62 29.14
C SER A 414 4.27 8.46 28.25
N LEU A 415 4.59 8.73 26.97
CA LEU A 415 5.00 7.71 26.02
C LEU A 415 6.49 7.38 26.14
N HIS A 416 6.84 6.13 25.82
CA HIS A 416 8.21 5.61 25.88
C HIS A 416 8.60 4.83 24.61
N GLY A 417 9.92 4.73 24.35
CA GLY A 417 10.49 3.97 23.23
C GLY A 417 9.99 4.46 21.88
N ASN A 418 9.77 3.54 20.93
CA ASN A 418 9.33 3.87 19.58
C ASN A 418 7.98 4.61 19.51
N LYS A 419 7.09 4.41 20.49
CA LYS A 419 5.84 5.18 20.57
C LYS A 419 6.11 6.67 20.79
N LYS A 420 7.04 6.99 21.69
CA LYS A 420 7.46 8.38 21.93
C LYS A 420 8.10 8.97 20.69
N LEU A 421 9.03 8.24 20.08
CA LEU A 421 9.73 8.71 18.87
C LEU A 421 8.75 9.01 17.73
N LEU A 422 7.79 8.14 17.49
CA LEU A 422 6.82 8.33 16.41
C LEU A 422 5.84 9.47 16.71
N TYR A 423 5.34 9.57 17.95
CA TYR A 423 4.47 10.67 18.39
C TYR A 423 5.20 12.03 18.28
N GLU A 424 6.43 12.12 18.78
CA GLU A 424 7.27 13.31 18.66
C GLU A 424 7.48 13.70 17.19
N PHE A 425 7.78 12.72 16.32
CA PHE A 425 7.92 12.97 14.87
C PHE A 425 6.65 13.57 14.29
N ILE A 426 5.48 13.01 14.60
CA ILE A 426 4.18 13.49 14.10
C ILE A 426 3.90 14.91 14.60
N VAL A 427 4.19 15.20 15.86
CA VAL A 427 4.02 16.55 16.44
C VAL A 427 4.95 17.57 15.75
N ARG A 428 6.25 17.26 15.67
CA ARG A 428 7.23 18.13 15.03
C ARG A 428 6.91 18.36 13.56
N HIS A 429 6.46 17.35 12.85
CA HIS A 429 6.01 17.45 11.46
C HIS A 429 4.80 18.37 11.32
N PHE A 430 3.80 18.21 12.19
CA PHE A 430 2.61 19.05 12.24
C PHE A 430 2.95 20.52 12.50
N LEU A 431 3.77 20.80 13.52
CA LEU A 431 4.21 22.16 13.85
C LEU A 431 5.04 22.77 12.71
N ALA A 432 5.94 21.98 12.11
CA ALA A 432 6.72 22.42 10.95
C ALA A 432 5.82 22.78 9.76
N CYS A 433 4.86 21.91 9.44
CA CYS A 433 3.87 22.14 8.38
C CYS A 433 3.06 23.44 8.61
N CYS A 434 2.65 23.70 9.87
CA CYS A 434 1.86 24.87 10.26
C CYS A 434 2.67 26.17 10.40
N SER A 435 4.00 26.12 10.24
CA SER A 435 4.92 27.24 10.38
C SER A 435 5.19 27.97 9.05
N LYS A 436 6.36 28.52 8.88
CA LYS A 436 6.83 29.24 7.70
C LYS A 436 8.03 28.54 7.07
N ASP A 437 8.21 28.74 5.76
CA ASP A 437 9.36 28.24 5.02
C ASP A 437 10.64 28.87 5.54
N ALA A 438 11.73 28.12 5.57
CA ALA A 438 13.04 28.68 5.87
C ALA A 438 13.50 29.58 4.75
N GLN A 439 14.10 30.71 5.11
CA GLN A 439 14.51 31.76 4.20
C GLN A 439 16.02 31.88 4.19
N GLY A 440 16.60 32.03 3.02
CA GLY A 440 18.02 32.25 2.82
C GLY A 440 18.30 33.11 1.63
N GLN A 441 19.55 33.43 1.47
CA GLN A 441 20.08 34.18 0.33
C GLN A 441 21.13 33.31 -0.35
N GLU A 442 20.92 32.98 -1.61
CA GLU A 442 21.86 32.22 -2.43
C GLU A 442 22.69 33.22 -3.24
N ALA A 443 23.99 33.21 -3.01
CA ALA A 443 24.95 33.92 -3.84
C ALA A 443 25.49 32.96 -4.90
N MET A 444 25.54 33.38 -6.15
CA MET A 444 26.12 32.60 -7.24
C MET A 444 27.17 33.46 -7.93
N VAL A 445 28.36 32.93 -8.07
CA VAL A 445 29.50 33.54 -8.75
C VAL A 445 29.82 32.70 -9.97
N GLU A 446 29.89 33.35 -11.13
CA GLU A 446 30.39 32.73 -12.37
C GLU A 446 31.74 33.35 -12.72
N ILE A 447 32.68 32.51 -13.06
CA ILE A 447 34.01 32.88 -13.53
C ILE A 447 34.31 32.28 -14.88
N GLU A 448 35.24 32.89 -15.62
CA GLU A 448 35.75 32.41 -16.89
C GLU A 448 37.27 32.32 -16.82
N ILE A 449 37.83 31.22 -17.30
CA ILE A 449 39.26 30.96 -17.45
C ILE A 449 39.46 30.40 -18.86
N ALA A 450 40.20 31.08 -19.71
CA ALA A 450 40.46 30.66 -21.10
C ALA A 450 39.17 30.23 -21.85
N GLU A 451 38.12 31.07 -21.81
CA GLU A 451 36.78 30.80 -22.38
C GLU A 451 35.94 29.67 -21.72
N GLU A 452 36.52 28.93 -20.77
CA GLU A 452 35.78 27.95 -19.99
C GLU A 452 35.13 28.58 -18.76
N ARG A 453 33.87 28.17 -18.50
CA ARG A 453 33.05 28.73 -17.42
C ARG A 453 32.92 27.82 -16.23
N PHE A 454 33.00 28.44 -15.07
CA PHE A 454 32.83 27.73 -13.78
C PHE A 454 31.89 28.56 -12.89
N SER A 455 31.25 27.87 -11.94
CA SER A 455 30.36 28.54 -10.99
C SER A 455 30.52 27.98 -9.58
N ALA A 456 30.40 28.88 -8.62
CA ALA A 456 30.28 28.51 -7.21
C ALA A 456 29.03 29.17 -6.62
N SER A 457 28.42 28.47 -5.66
CA SER A 457 27.26 29.00 -4.93
C SER A 457 27.51 28.99 -3.43
N GLY A 458 27.12 30.05 -2.79
CA GLY A 458 27.04 30.19 -1.35
C GLY A 458 25.58 30.28 -0.89
N LEU A 459 25.34 30.02 0.37
CA LEU A 459 24.04 30.13 1.00
C LEU A 459 24.19 30.74 2.39
N THR A 460 23.45 31.79 2.63
CA THR A 460 23.28 32.37 3.98
C THR A 460 21.86 32.17 4.43
N ILE A 461 21.65 31.48 5.55
CA ILE A 461 20.34 31.31 6.14
C ILE A 461 19.95 32.55 6.91
N ILE A 462 18.86 33.22 6.50
CA ILE A 462 18.32 34.41 7.13
C ILE A 462 17.37 34.05 8.27
N ALA A 463 16.47 33.10 8.01
CA ALA A 463 15.50 32.64 9.01
C ALA A 463 15.31 31.11 8.90
N ARG A 464 15.54 30.43 9.99
CA ARG A 464 15.41 28.95 10.06
C ARG A 464 13.95 28.52 10.04
N ASN A 465 13.07 29.26 10.67
CA ASN A 465 11.62 29.02 10.76
C ASN A 465 11.32 27.56 11.13
N TYR A 466 10.63 26.78 10.26
CA TYR A 466 10.26 25.38 10.57
C TYR A 466 11.45 24.47 10.92
N LEU A 467 12.66 24.78 10.46
CA LEU A 467 13.86 23.99 10.76
C LEU A 467 14.25 24.03 12.25
N GLU A 468 13.71 24.95 13.03
CA GLU A 468 13.96 25.02 14.47
C GLU A 468 13.27 23.87 15.22
N VAL A 469 12.10 23.42 14.75
CA VAL A 469 11.31 22.34 15.36
C VAL A 469 11.47 21.01 14.64
N TYR A 470 12.02 21.03 13.41
CA TYR A 470 12.07 19.85 12.54
C TYR A 470 13.53 19.42 12.26
N PRO A 471 14.17 18.70 13.20
CA PRO A 471 15.58 18.31 13.12
C PRO A 471 15.87 17.26 12.03
N TYR A 472 14.83 16.73 11.43
CA TYR A 472 14.90 15.69 10.38
C TYR A 472 15.33 16.26 9.02
N ASP A 473 15.24 17.59 8.83
CA ASP A 473 15.74 18.31 7.68
C ASP A 473 16.98 19.11 8.03
N LYS A 474 17.95 19.11 7.10
CA LYS A 474 19.22 19.84 7.26
C LYS A 474 19.32 20.91 6.21
N TRP A 475 19.72 22.10 6.63
CA TRP A 475 20.04 23.22 5.78
C TRP A 475 21.15 24.02 6.45
N TYR A 476 22.29 24.13 5.76
CA TYR A 476 23.47 24.72 6.33
C TYR A 476 23.91 25.93 5.52
N ASN A 477 24.52 26.90 6.21
CA ASN A 477 25.25 27.97 5.55
C ASN A 477 26.40 27.37 4.74
N LYS A 478 26.60 27.93 3.56
CA LYS A 478 27.79 27.73 2.74
C LYS A 478 28.36 29.09 2.41
N VAL A 479 29.33 29.51 3.18
CA VAL A 479 30.00 30.77 2.96
C VAL A 479 30.93 30.66 1.77
N ILE A 480 30.93 31.66 0.91
CA ILE A 480 31.90 31.85 -0.17
C ILE A 480 32.50 33.24 -0.03
N PRO A 481 33.76 33.45 -0.44
CA PRO A 481 34.38 34.78 -0.44
C PRO A 481 33.57 35.80 -1.24
N LEU A 482 33.75 37.07 -0.93
CA LEU A 482 33.14 38.18 -1.66
C LEU A 482 33.84 38.37 -2.98
N TYR A 483 33.11 38.31 -4.06
CA TYR A 483 33.58 38.56 -5.42
C TYR A 483 32.88 39.80 -5.98
N THR A 484 33.60 40.52 -6.84
CA THR A 484 33.04 41.67 -7.58
C THR A 484 33.09 41.35 -9.08
N ALA A 485 32.04 41.66 -9.82
CA ALA A 485 32.02 41.47 -11.26
C ALA A 485 33.18 42.25 -11.94
N ASP A 486 33.68 41.72 -13.05
CA ASP A 486 34.80 42.23 -13.84
C ASP A 486 36.15 42.27 -13.11
N THR A 487 36.26 41.72 -11.90
CA THR A 487 37.56 41.49 -11.24
C THR A 487 38.21 40.21 -11.71
N THR A 488 39.56 40.17 -11.57
CA THR A 488 40.33 38.96 -11.88
C THR A 488 41.07 38.47 -10.64
N PHE A 489 41.31 37.18 -10.57
CA PHE A 489 42.12 36.58 -9.52
C PHE A 489 42.87 35.33 -10.05
N GLN A 490 43.95 35.00 -9.38
CA GLN A 490 44.65 33.74 -9.64
C GLN A 490 44.03 32.63 -8.84
N PRO A 491 43.50 31.57 -9.44
CA PRO A 491 43.07 30.36 -8.72
C PRO A 491 44.23 29.73 -7.94
N THR A 492 43.91 29.17 -6.77
CA THR A 492 44.89 28.45 -5.95
C THR A 492 45.25 27.11 -6.61
N ALA A 493 44.29 26.47 -7.23
CA ALA A 493 44.51 25.23 -7.99
C ALA A 493 43.52 25.11 -9.16
N ILE A 494 44.03 24.60 -10.29
CA ILE A 494 43.24 24.13 -11.42
C ILE A 494 43.67 22.69 -11.65
N GLU A 495 42.74 21.77 -11.54
CA GLU A 495 42.99 20.32 -11.57
C GLU A 495 42.09 19.63 -12.57
N MET A 496 42.65 18.74 -13.39
CA MET A 496 41.87 17.78 -14.15
C MET A 496 41.68 16.55 -13.28
N VAL A 497 40.43 16.27 -12.96
CA VAL A 497 40.02 15.17 -12.07
C VAL A 497 39.34 14.08 -12.87
N GLU A 498 39.82 12.85 -12.69
CA GLU A 498 39.21 11.65 -13.22
C GLU A 498 38.16 11.09 -12.23
N GLY A 499 37.05 10.61 -12.75
CA GLY A 499 36.02 9.94 -11.99
C GLY A 499 35.36 8.82 -12.80
N GLN A 500 34.58 7.99 -12.15
CA GLN A 500 33.78 6.96 -12.81
C GLN A 500 32.33 7.13 -12.46
N THR A 501 31.45 6.85 -13.43
CA THR A 501 30.02 6.71 -13.16
C THR A 501 29.77 5.53 -12.24
N SER A 502 28.77 5.64 -11.38
CA SER A 502 28.42 4.58 -10.42
C SER A 502 27.03 4.03 -10.70
N PRO A 503 26.77 2.75 -10.43
CA PRO A 503 25.42 2.19 -10.55
C PRO A 503 24.47 2.83 -9.54
N PRO A 504 23.14 2.73 -9.78
CA PRO A 504 22.18 3.09 -8.76
C PRO A 504 22.36 2.23 -7.51
N GLN A 505 22.00 2.74 -6.35
CA GLN A 505 22.05 1.95 -5.12
C GLN A 505 20.87 0.99 -5.03
N LEU A 506 21.01 -0.08 -4.26
CA LEU A 506 19.90 -0.96 -3.86
C LEU A 506 18.80 -0.14 -3.18
N LEU A 507 17.56 -0.59 -3.32
CA LEU A 507 16.38 0.10 -2.77
C LEU A 507 16.38 0.04 -1.24
N THR A 508 16.12 1.17 -0.61
CA THR A 508 15.68 1.23 0.77
C THR A 508 14.17 0.95 0.85
N GLU A 509 13.64 0.69 2.05
CA GLU A 509 12.20 0.53 2.26
C GLU A 509 11.42 1.75 1.76
N ALA A 510 11.90 2.96 2.05
CA ALA A 510 11.27 4.19 1.59
C ALA A 510 11.32 4.35 0.06
N ASP A 511 12.38 3.88 -0.61
CA ASP A 511 12.45 3.90 -2.08
C ASP A 511 11.45 2.92 -2.69
N LEU A 512 11.31 1.73 -2.08
CA LEU A 512 10.34 0.71 -2.52
C LEU A 512 8.91 1.21 -2.34
N ILE A 513 8.58 1.80 -1.19
CA ILE A 513 7.26 2.44 -0.95
C ILE A 513 6.99 3.52 -1.99
N SER A 514 7.97 4.37 -2.31
CA SER A 514 7.82 5.41 -3.34
C SER A 514 7.55 4.84 -4.74
N LEU A 515 8.16 3.71 -5.09
CA LEU A 515 7.89 3.01 -6.35
C LEU A 515 6.49 2.39 -6.35
N MET A 516 6.07 1.77 -5.25
CA MET A 516 4.73 1.20 -5.11
C MET A 516 3.67 2.30 -5.26
N GLU A 517 3.81 3.41 -4.54
CA GLU A 517 2.90 4.57 -4.65
C GLU A 517 2.83 5.11 -6.08
N LYS A 518 3.99 5.33 -6.70
CA LYS A 518 4.08 5.85 -8.08
C LYS A 518 3.33 4.99 -9.09
N HIS A 519 3.30 3.69 -8.88
CA HIS A 519 2.69 2.70 -9.77
C HIS A 519 1.32 2.19 -9.29
N GLY A 520 0.74 2.78 -8.25
CA GLY A 520 -0.59 2.42 -7.75
C GLY A 520 -0.67 1.02 -7.13
N ILE A 521 0.41 0.55 -6.50
CA ILE A 521 0.47 -0.72 -5.79
C ILE A 521 0.40 -0.46 -4.29
N GLY A 522 -0.48 -1.17 -3.56
CA GLY A 522 -0.62 -1.03 -2.11
C GLY A 522 -1.50 0.15 -1.70
N THR A 523 -2.63 0.35 -2.40
CA THR A 523 -3.66 1.33 -2.04
C THR A 523 -4.20 1.07 -0.63
N ASP A 524 -4.89 2.07 -0.07
CA ASP A 524 -5.43 2.03 1.31
C ASP A 524 -4.34 1.74 2.38
N ALA A 525 -3.12 2.24 2.13
CA ALA A 525 -1.97 2.14 3.05
C ALA A 525 -1.53 0.70 3.39
N THR A 526 -1.53 -0.20 2.41
CA THR A 526 -1.11 -1.61 2.57
C THR A 526 0.33 -1.89 2.13
N HIS A 527 1.13 -0.86 1.80
CA HIS A 527 2.53 -0.98 1.35
C HIS A 527 3.38 -1.81 2.32
N ALA A 528 3.28 -1.49 3.61
CA ALA A 528 4.01 -2.18 4.67
C ALA A 528 3.73 -3.70 4.72
N ASP A 529 2.48 -4.11 4.48
CA ASP A 529 2.07 -5.51 4.53
C ASP A 529 2.64 -6.31 3.35
N HIS A 530 2.66 -5.73 2.15
CA HIS A 530 3.24 -6.37 0.97
C HIS A 530 4.76 -6.49 1.08
N ILE A 531 5.44 -5.48 1.60
CA ILE A 531 6.89 -5.52 1.86
C ILE A 531 7.21 -6.60 2.89
N GLU A 532 6.47 -6.68 3.99
CA GLU A 532 6.68 -7.70 5.01
C GLU A 532 6.43 -9.11 4.45
N THR A 533 5.47 -9.26 3.55
CA THR A 533 5.18 -10.54 2.92
C THR A 533 6.34 -11.05 2.07
N ILE A 534 6.94 -10.23 1.20
CA ILE A 534 8.09 -10.67 0.38
C ILE A 534 9.33 -10.97 1.22
N LYS A 535 9.48 -10.33 2.38
CA LYS A 535 10.52 -10.66 3.38
C LYS A 535 10.25 -12.01 4.06
N SER A 536 9.05 -12.19 4.59
CA SER A 536 8.65 -13.40 5.31
C SER A 536 8.67 -14.67 4.42
N ARG A 537 8.48 -14.49 3.11
CA ARG A 537 8.58 -15.57 2.10
C ARG A 537 10.02 -15.80 1.62
N MET A 538 10.98 -15.07 2.15
CA MET A 538 12.40 -15.14 1.75
C MET A 538 12.63 -14.85 0.26
N TYR A 539 11.74 -14.08 -0.37
CA TYR A 539 11.93 -13.60 -1.74
C TYR A 539 12.98 -12.49 -1.80
N VAL A 540 13.12 -11.76 -0.70
CA VAL A 540 14.13 -10.72 -0.51
C VAL A 540 14.76 -10.82 0.87
N GLY A 541 16.02 -10.42 0.97
CA GLY A 541 16.73 -10.18 2.21
C GLY A 541 17.07 -8.70 2.38
N LEU A 542 17.70 -8.35 3.48
CA LEU A 542 18.21 -7.01 3.77
C LEU A 542 19.72 -7.05 3.95
N THR A 543 20.40 -6.06 3.39
CA THR A 543 21.81 -5.80 3.66
C THR A 543 21.99 -5.16 5.05
N ALA A 544 23.25 -5.07 5.53
CA ALA A 544 23.56 -4.44 6.82
C ALA A 544 23.07 -2.98 6.92
N ASP A 545 23.05 -2.25 5.80
CA ASP A 545 22.53 -0.88 5.68
C ASP A 545 21.03 -0.82 5.34
N GLN A 546 20.29 -1.91 5.57
CA GLN A 546 18.84 -2.03 5.44
C GLN A 546 18.32 -1.77 4.00
N ARG A 547 19.05 -2.26 3.01
CA ARG A 547 18.63 -2.22 1.60
C ARG A 547 18.18 -3.59 1.14
N PHE A 548 17.20 -3.62 0.24
CA PHE A 548 16.65 -4.87 -0.28
C PHE A 548 17.62 -5.55 -1.25
N LEU A 549 17.87 -6.83 -0.99
CA LEU A 549 18.61 -7.73 -1.87
C LEU A 549 17.65 -8.86 -2.28
N PRO A 550 17.45 -9.15 -3.58
CA PRO A 550 16.61 -10.27 -3.98
C PRO A 550 17.27 -11.59 -3.62
N GLY A 551 16.48 -12.54 -3.10
CA GLY A 551 16.89 -13.90 -2.87
C GLY A 551 16.88 -14.73 -4.18
N GLU A 552 17.53 -15.89 -4.16
CA GLU A 552 17.61 -16.80 -5.32
C GLU A 552 16.22 -17.20 -5.84
N LEU A 553 15.32 -17.56 -4.95
CA LEU A 553 13.94 -17.87 -5.30
C LEU A 553 13.21 -16.66 -5.88
N GLY A 554 13.39 -15.47 -5.30
CA GLY A 554 12.80 -14.24 -5.80
C GLY A 554 13.30 -13.87 -7.20
N MET A 555 14.59 -14.00 -7.45
CA MET A 555 15.19 -13.79 -8.77
C MET A 555 14.61 -14.76 -9.80
N GLY A 556 14.63 -16.06 -9.51
CA GLY A 556 14.19 -17.09 -10.43
C GLY A 556 12.68 -16.99 -10.76
N LEU A 557 11.85 -16.62 -9.78
CA LEU A 557 10.41 -16.40 -10.01
C LEU A 557 10.16 -15.22 -10.96
N VAL A 558 10.78 -14.06 -10.72
CA VAL A 558 10.60 -12.89 -11.58
C VAL A 558 11.13 -13.14 -12.99
N GLU A 559 12.31 -13.74 -13.12
CA GLU A 559 12.90 -14.07 -14.42
C GLU A 559 12.09 -15.11 -15.17
N GLY A 560 11.57 -16.12 -14.48
CA GLY A 560 10.73 -17.15 -15.07
C GLY A 560 9.46 -16.55 -15.67
N TYR A 561 8.72 -15.77 -14.92
CA TYR A 561 7.50 -15.12 -15.43
C TYR A 561 7.80 -14.12 -16.55
N ASN A 562 8.84 -13.32 -16.45
CA ASN A 562 9.24 -12.41 -17.52
C ASN A 562 9.61 -13.15 -18.80
N SER A 563 10.30 -14.31 -18.71
CA SER A 563 10.66 -15.14 -19.88
C SER A 563 9.45 -15.77 -20.59
N MET A 564 8.33 -15.94 -19.86
CA MET A 564 7.06 -16.39 -20.45
C MET A 564 6.40 -15.33 -21.31
N GLY A 565 6.86 -14.07 -21.24
CA GLY A 565 6.26 -12.92 -21.92
C GLY A 565 5.07 -12.33 -21.16
N TYR A 566 4.89 -12.70 -19.90
CA TYR A 566 3.90 -12.11 -19.00
C TYR A 566 4.59 -11.30 -17.92
N GLU A 567 4.26 -10.04 -17.91
CA GLU A 567 4.83 -9.10 -16.95
C GLU A 567 4.10 -9.16 -15.59
N MET A 568 4.02 -10.38 -15.02
CA MET A 568 3.37 -10.61 -13.72
C MET A 568 4.06 -9.88 -12.56
N SER A 569 5.34 -9.59 -12.73
CA SER A 569 6.14 -8.77 -11.80
C SER A 569 6.03 -7.26 -12.08
N LYS A 570 5.27 -6.87 -13.11
CA LYS A 570 4.99 -5.46 -13.43
C LYS A 570 3.71 -4.99 -12.73
N PRO A 571 3.60 -3.70 -12.45
CA PRO A 571 2.46 -3.16 -11.72
C PRO A 571 1.16 -3.05 -12.52
N ASP A 572 1.21 -3.08 -13.86
CA ASP A 572 0.11 -2.67 -14.74
C ASP A 572 -1.20 -3.43 -14.50
N LEU A 573 -1.12 -4.76 -14.37
CA LEU A 573 -2.30 -5.59 -14.10
C LEU A 573 -2.99 -5.22 -12.78
N ARG A 574 -2.21 -5.00 -11.74
CA ARG A 574 -2.75 -4.63 -10.43
C ARG A 574 -3.23 -3.18 -10.41
N ALA A 575 -2.50 -2.26 -11.01
CA ALA A 575 -2.88 -0.85 -11.08
C ALA A 575 -4.22 -0.66 -11.82
N GLU A 576 -4.46 -1.40 -12.90
CA GLU A 576 -5.75 -1.41 -13.60
C GLU A 576 -6.89 -1.91 -12.69
N LEU A 577 -6.64 -3.00 -11.94
CA LEU A 577 -7.61 -3.52 -10.97
C LEU A 577 -7.93 -2.46 -9.89
N GLU A 578 -6.92 -1.82 -9.31
CA GLU A 578 -7.13 -0.78 -8.29
C GLU A 578 -7.92 0.42 -8.84
N ALA A 579 -7.66 0.82 -10.08
CA ALA A 579 -8.44 1.87 -10.73
C ALA A 579 -9.91 1.48 -10.89
N ASP A 580 -10.18 0.22 -11.26
CA ASP A 580 -11.54 -0.30 -11.39
C ASP A 580 -12.25 -0.43 -10.04
N LEU A 581 -11.56 -0.88 -8.99
CA LEU A 581 -12.09 -0.93 -7.63
C LEU A 581 -12.50 0.46 -7.12
N LYS A 582 -11.71 1.49 -7.46
CA LYS A 582 -12.07 2.87 -7.16
C LYS A 582 -13.37 3.28 -7.85
N LEU A 583 -13.55 2.91 -9.11
CA LEU A 583 -14.78 3.20 -9.84
C LEU A 583 -16.00 2.44 -9.28
N VAL A 584 -15.81 1.23 -8.74
CA VAL A 584 -16.87 0.51 -8.02
C VAL A 584 -17.25 1.25 -6.74
N SER A 585 -16.26 1.66 -5.93
CA SER A 585 -16.53 2.39 -4.69
C SER A 585 -17.22 3.75 -4.91
N GLU A 586 -17.03 4.36 -6.09
CA GLU A 586 -17.71 5.59 -6.51
C GLU A 586 -19.09 5.32 -7.13
N GLY A 587 -19.53 4.07 -7.25
CA GLY A 587 -20.78 3.68 -7.91
C GLY A 587 -20.80 3.88 -9.43
N ARG A 588 -19.64 4.02 -10.07
CA ARG A 588 -19.44 4.28 -11.50
C ARG A 588 -19.25 3.02 -12.34
N LYS A 589 -18.86 1.92 -11.72
CA LYS A 589 -18.77 0.59 -12.31
C LYS A 589 -19.55 -0.43 -11.47
N ASP A 590 -20.12 -1.40 -12.14
CA ASP A 590 -20.84 -2.50 -11.51
C ASP A 590 -19.89 -3.58 -10.99
N LYS A 591 -20.14 -4.04 -9.75
CA LYS A 591 -19.38 -5.09 -9.06
C LYS A 591 -19.19 -6.36 -9.89
N ALA A 592 -20.27 -6.90 -10.45
CA ALA A 592 -20.24 -8.16 -11.16
C ALA A 592 -19.45 -8.06 -12.48
N SER A 593 -19.59 -6.94 -13.17
CA SER A 593 -18.87 -6.66 -14.42
C SER A 593 -17.36 -6.58 -14.19
N VAL A 594 -16.92 -5.86 -13.14
CA VAL A 594 -15.49 -5.72 -12.80
C VAL A 594 -14.92 -7.07 -12.37
N LEU A 595 -15.63 -7.80 -11.51
CA LEU A 595 -15.20 -9.14 -11.08
C LEU A 595 -15.04 -10.09 -12.28
N SER A 596 -16.05 -10.18 -13.14
CA SER A 596 -16.05 -11.04 -14.32
C SER A 596 -14.90 -10.71 -15.28
N TYR A 597 -14.67 -9.43 -15.54
CA TYR A 597 -13.61 -8.97 -16.41
C TYR A 597 -12.22 -9.38 -15.91
N HIS A 598 -11.91 -9.09 -14.64
CA HIS A 598 -10.61 -9.39 -14.07
C HIS A 598 -10.40 -10.88 -13.84
N VAL A 599 -11.43 -11.65 -13.47
CA VAL A 599 -11.37 -13.12 -13.41
C VAL A 599 -10.99 -13.70 -14.77
N ALA A 600 -11.65 -13.27 -15.84
CA ALA A 600 -11.35 -13.74 -17.20
C ALA A 600 -9.92 -13.38 -17.62
N LYS A 601 -9.47 -12.16 -17.35
CA LYS A 601 -8.13 -11.67 -17.66
C LYS A 601 -7.04 -12.46 -16.94
N TYR A 602 -7.13 -12.61 -15.63
CA TYR A 602 -6.14 -13.37 -14.85
C TYR A 602 -6.20 -14.87 -15.15
N LYS A 603 -7.37 -15.42 -15.45
CA LYS A 603 -7.50 -16.82 -15.90
C LYS A 603 -6.76 -17.05 -17.21
N ALA A 604 -6.86 -16.14 -18.18
CA ALA A 604 -6.13 -16.22 -19.46
C ALA A 604 -4.61 -16.20 -19.21
N VAL A 605 -4.13 -15.27 -18.38
CA VAL A 605 -2.71 -15.21 -17.98
C VAL A 605 -2.26 -16.50 -17.30
N PHE A 606 -3.07 -17.04 -16.39
CA PHE A 606 -2.79 -18.31 -15.71
C PHE A 606 -2.65 -19.48 -16.68
N ILE A 607 -3.58 -19.64 -17.62
CA ILE A 607 -3.57 -20.70 -18.63
C ILE A 607 -2.25 -20.68 -19.43
N GLU A 608 -1.87 -19.51 -19.88
CA GLU A 608 -0.63 -19.35 -20.64
C GLU A 608 0.62 -19.57 -19.78
N SER A 609 0.60 -19.15 -18.51
CA SER A 609 1.70 -19.41 -17.58
C SER A 609 1.92 -20.92 -17.37
N VAL A 610 0.84 -21.68 -17.24
CA VAL A 610 0.91 -23.14 -17.14
C VAL A 610 1.49 -23.78 -18.42
N ARG A 611 1.08 -23.29 -19.60
CA ARG A 611 1.62 -23.79 -20.89
C ARG A 611 3.12 -23.53 -21.04
N LYS A 612 3.61 -22.43 -20.52
CA LYS A 612 5.01 -22.01 -20.59
C LYS A 612 5.82 -22.35 -19.33
N ALA A 613 5.30 -23.22 -18.46
CA ALA A 613 5.87 -23.48 -17.13
C ALA A 613 7.33 -23.96 -17.16
N LYS A 614 7.78 -24.63 -18.22
CA LYS A 614 9.20 -25.03 -18.41
C LYS A 614 10.15 -23.84 -18.32
N LYS A 615 9.74 -22.67 -18.78
CA LYS A 615 10.56 -21.45 -18.67
C LYS A 615 10.78 -21.01 -17.21
N LEU A 616 9.81 -21.26 -16.35
CA LEU A 616 9.96 -21.02 -14.91
C LEU A 616 10.98 -21.98 -14.31
N ASP A 617 10.91 -23.26 -14.70
CA ASP A 617 11.87 -24.29 -14.23
C ASP A 617 13.30 -23.96 -14.68
N GLU A 618 13.47 -23.59 -15.95
CA GLU A 618 14.75 -23.17 -16.53
C GLU A 618 15.34 -21.95 -15.81
N ALA A 619 14.52 -20.93 -15.54
CA ALA A 619 14.97 -19.74 -14.81
C ALA A 619 15.41 -20.07 -13.38
N LEU A 620 14.63 -20.88 -12.66
CA LEU A 620 14.95 -21.29 -11.30
C LEU A 620 16.16 -22.24 -11.22
N SER A 621 16.40 -23.06 -12.25
CA SER A 621 17.57 -23.95 -12.27
C SER A 621 18.90 -23.20 -12.26
N ASN A 622 18.93 -21.95 -12.70
CA ASN A 622 20.11 -21.09 -12.62
C ASN A 622 20.51 -20.73 -11.18
N TYR A 623 19.58 -20.86 -10.24
CA TYR A 623 19.74 -20.45 -8.84
C TYR A 623 19.68 -21.64 -7.87
N LEU A 624 18.81 -22.61 -8.11
CA LEU A 624 18.50 -23.70 -7.19
C LEU A 624 19.16 -25.03 -7.57
N GLY A 625 19.91 -25.06 -8.66
CA GLY A 625 20.51 -26.28 -9.20
C GLY A 625 19.65 -26.97 -10.27
N PRO A 626 20.08 -28.13 -10.78
CA PRO A 626 19.43 -28.78 -11.91
C PRO A 626 17.98 -29.18 -11.59
N ALA A 627 17.08 -28.84 -12.51
CA ALA A 627 15.68 -29.25 -12.45
C ALA A 627 15.55 -30.77 -12.61
N GLN A 628 14.77 -31.42 -11.74
CA GLN A 628 14.42 -32.83 -11.91
C GLN A 628 13.40 -32.98 -13.03
N GLU A 629 13.58 -34.02 -13.86
CA GLU A 629 12.60 -34.36 -14.89
C GLU A 629 11.30 -34.89 -14.24
N ILE A 630 10.20 -34.32 -14.64
CA ILE A 630 8.86 -34.79 -14.25
C ILE A 630 8.46 -35.89 -15.23
N THR A 631 7.89 -36.99 -14.73
CA THR A 631 7.35 -38.05 -15.57
C THR A 631 6.20 -37.53 -16.45
N GLU A 632 6.01 -38.14 -17.66
CA GLU A 632 4.92 -37.75 -18.57
C GLU A 632 3.54 -37.78 -17.88
N GLN A 633 3.34 -38.71 -16.95
CA GLN A 633 2.11 -38.84 -16.21
C GLN A 633 1.90 -37.65 -15.23
N GLU A 634 2.93 -37.21 -14.54
CA GLU A 634 2.89 -36.05 -13.64
C GLU A 634 2.75 -34.74 -14.41
N GLN A 635 3.35 -34.65 -15.60
CA GLN A 635 3.20 -33.51 -16.49
C GLN A 635 1.73 -33.40 -16.96
N GLY A 636 1.11 -34.52 -17.36
CA GLY A 636 -0.31 -34.56 -17.76
C GLY A 636 -1.28 -34.19 -16.63
N GLU A 637 -0.94 -34.46 -15.36
CA GLU A 637 -1.76 -34.02 -14.21
C GLU A 637 -1.69 -32.49 -13.96
N MET A 638 -0.60 -31.85 -14.36
CA MET A 638 -0.39 -30.41 -14.20
C MET A 638 -0.87 -29.60 -15.42
N GLU A 639 -1.01 -30.25 -16.59
CA GLU A 639 -1.49 -29.58 -17.79
C GLU A 639 -2.98 -29.24 -17.67
N ILE A 640 -3.36 -28.12 -18.30
CA ILE A 640 -4.77 -27.74 -18.38
C ILE A 640 -5.42 -28.62 -19.45
N PRO A 641 -6.37 -29.46 -19.05
CA PRO A 641 -7.00 -30.34 -20.01
C PRO A 641 -7.77 -29.56 -21.06
N LEU A 642 -7.60 -29.89 -22.34
CA LEU A 642 -8.33 -29.24 -23.42
C LEU A 642 -9.82 -29.59 -23.35
N PRO A 643 -10.73 -28.62 -23.49
CA PRO A 643 -12.16 -28.90 -23.50
C PRO A 643 -12.55 -29.66 -24.76
N VAL A 644 -13.35 -30.72 -24.59
CA VAL A 644 -13.85 -31.56 -25.67
C VAL A 644 -15.29 -31.19 -26.05
N ARG A 645 -16.15 -30.95 -25.04
CA ARG A 645 -17.56 -30.58 -25.23
C ARG A 645 -18.12 -29.91 -23.96
N LYS A 646 -19.32 -29.33 -24.09
CA LYS A 646 -20.06 -28.84 -22.90
C LYS A 646 -20.75 -30.03 -22.19
N CYS A 647 -20.77 -29.94 -20.86
CA CYS A 647 -21.44 -30.89 -20.01
C CYS A 647 -22.96 -30.78 -20.16
N PRO A 648 -23.69 -31.88 -20.43
CA PRO A 648 -25.13 -31.83 -20.59
C PRO A 648 -25.89 -31.54 -19.27
N GLN A 649 -25.23 -31.69 -18.10
CA GLN A 649 -25.86 -31.47 -16.80
C GLN A 649 -25.64 -30.05 -16.27
N CYS A 650 -24.49 -29.44 -16.46
CA CYS A 650 -24.15 -28.16 -15.87
C CYS A 650 -23.56 -27.11 -16.85
N ASN A 651 -23.53 -27.45 -18.12
CA ASN A 651 -23.02 -26.62 -19.23
C ASN A 651 -21.54 -26.13 -19.10
N ARG A 652 -20.78 -26.66 -18.12
CA ARG A 652 -19.33 -26.47 -18.02
C ARG A 652 -18.60 -27.35 -19.02
N ASP A 653 -17.34 -27.07 -19.27
CA ASP A 653 -16.53 -27.88 -20.19
C ASP A 653 -16.31 -29.30 -19.64
N MET A 654 -16.28 -30.29 -20.53
CA MET A 654 -15.82 -31.64 -20.28
C MET A 654 -14.46 -31.87 -20.92
N VAL A 655 -13.56 -32.50 -20.20
CA VAL A 655 -12.16 -32.69 -20.57
C VAL A 655 -11.81 -34.18 -20.55
N LEU A 656 -10.88 -34.55 -21.43
CA LEU A 656 -10.36 -35.91 -21.49
C LEU A 656 -9.45 -36.20 -20.30
N LYS A 657 -9.67 -37.32 -19.64
CA LYS A 657 -8.84 -37.82 -18.52
C LYS A 657 -8.53 -39.30 -18.70
N LYS A 658 -7.40 -39.73 -18.15
CA LYS A 658 -7.02 -41.12 -18.04
C LYS A 658 -7.23 -41.62 -16.62
N LYS A 659 -7.73 -42.83 -16.42
CA LYS A 659 -7.92 -43.41 -15.07
C LYS A 659 -6.54 -43.77 -14.47
N LYS A 660 -6.33 -43.43 -13.18
CA LYS A 660 -5.01 -43.52 -12.51
C LYS A 660 -4.35 -44.92 -12.61
N ASP A 661 -5.00 -46.00 -12.62
CA ASP A 661 -4.43 -47.34 -12.60
C ASP A 661 -4.80 -48.15 -13.86
N SER A 662 -5.11 -47.51 -14.97
CA SER A 662 -5.62 -48.15 -16.17
C SER A 662 -5.37 -47.28 -17.41
N THR A 663 -5.25 -47.93 -18.57
CA THR A 663 -5.19 -47.25 -19.88
C THR A 663 -6.52 -46.62 -20.28
N ARG A 664 -7.60 -46.85 -19.53
CA ARG A 664 -8.95 -46.41 -19.85
C ARG A 664 -9.13 -44.89 -19.80
N MET A 665 -9.66 -44.32 -20.84
CA MET A 665 -9.92 -42.88 -20.96
C MET A 665 -11.40 -42.55 -20.73
N PHE A 666 -11.65 -41.32 -20.25
CA PHE A 666 -13.01 -40.83 -20.05
C PHE A 666 -13.06 -39.31 -20.14
N LEU A 667 -14.21 -38.77 -20.55
CA LEU A 667 -14.50 -37.33 -20.44
C LEU A 667 -15.06 -37.06 -19.05
N SER A 668 -14.46 -36.15 -18.33
CA SER A 668 -14.91 -35.69 -17.03
C SER A 668 -15.38 -34.23 -17.09
N CYS A 669 -16.52 -33.96 -16.48
CA CYS A 669 -16.94 -32.56 -16.34
C CYS A 669 -15.97 -31.77 -15.47
N MET A 670 -15.59 -30.56 -15.91
CA MET A 670 -14.77 -29.65 -15.13
C MET A 670 -15.51 -29.12 -13.88
N GLY A 671 -16.81 -29.34 -13.79
CA GLY A 671 -17.59 -29.05 -12.59
C GLY A 671 -17.47 -30.12 -11.50
N TYR A 672 -16.68 -31.21 -11.69
CA TYR A 672 -16.42 -32.17 -10.64
C TYR A 672 -15.68 -31.50 -9.45
N PRO A 673 -16.03 -31.84 -8.20
CA PRO A 673 -16.95 -32.89 -7.76
C PRO A 673 -18.43 -32.47 -7.64
N ALA A 674 -18.77 -31.20 -7.86
CA ALA A 674 -20.17 -30.75 -7.79
C ALA A 674 -21.03 -31.36 -8.92
N CYS A 675 -20.48 -31.44 -10.13
CA CYS A 675 -21.08 -32.18 -11.25
C CYS A 675 -20.28 -33.47 -11.52
N LYS A 676 -20.92 -34.62 -11.36
CA LYS A 676 -20.29 -35.94 -11.54
C LYS A 676 -20.46 -36.50 -12.94
N ALA A 677 -20.88 -35.70 -13.92
CA ALA A 677 -21.03 -36.16 -15.30
C ALA A 677 -19.71 -36.68 -15.86
N ALA A 678 -19.70 -37.88 -16.35
CA ALA A 678 -18.57 -38.53 -17.01
C ALA A 678 -19.04 -39.39 -18.17
N VAL A 679 -18.25 -39.43 -19.24
CA VAL A 679 -18.48 -40.32 -20.39
C VAL A 679 -17.24 -41.19 -20.56
N TRP A 680 -17.42 -42.51 -20.38
CA TRP A 680 -16.34 -43.47 -20.45
C TRP A 680 -16.15 -43.95 -21.87
N PHE A 681 -14.91 -43.98 -22.34
CA PHE A 681 -14.59 -44.62 -23.63
C PHE A 681 -14.50 -46.15 -23.47
N PRO A 682 -14.74 -46.90 -24.55
CA PRO A 682 -14.48 -48.36 -24.56
C PRO A 682 -13.01 -48.64 -24.23
N ASP A 683 -12.75 -49.81 -23.63
CA ASP A 683 -11.40 -50.24 -23.25
C ASP A 683 -10.46 -50.46 -24.46
N THR A 684 -11.01 -50.54 -25.66
CA THR A 684 -10.29 -50.66 -26.93
C THR A 684 -9.71 -49.34 -27.44
N VAL A 685 -10.10 -48.21 -26.86
CA VAL A 685 -9.57 -46.90 -27.25
C VAL A 685 -8.22 -46.66 -26.54
N LEU A 686 -7.14 -46.71 -27.31
CA LEU A 686 -5.78 -46.56 -26.80
C LEU A 686 -5.28 -45.10 -26.83
N GLU A 687 -5.77 -44.34 -27.79
CA GLU A 687 -5.36 -42.92 -28.00
C GLU A 687 -6.55 -42.13 -28.53
N VAL A 688 -6.58 -40.85 -28.17
CA VAL A 688 -7.56 -39.87 -28.63
C VAL A 688 -6.81 -38.62 -29.07
N SER A 689 -6.92 -38.28 -30.34
CA SER A 689 -6.32 -37.07 -30.91
C SER A 689 -7.39 -36.01 -31.21
N ARG A 690 -6.97 -34.76 -31.33
CA ARG A 690 -7.81 -33.64 -31.68
C ARG A 690 -7.69 -33.39 -33.18
N ASP A 691 -8.81 -33.37 -33.88
CA ASP A 691 -8.92 -32.86 -35.25
C ASP A 691 -9.39 -31.38 -35.19
N GLU A 692 -8.88 -30.54 -36.05
CA GLU A 692 -9.29 -29.13 -36.16
C GLU A 692 -10.62 -28.94 -36.89
N SER A 693 -11.17 -29.98 -37.50
CA SER A 693 -12.49 -29.95 -38.10
C SER A 693 -13.59 -29.74 -37.07
N ILE A 694 -14.60 -28.95 -37.41
CA ILE A 694 -15.72 -28.67 -36.52
C ILE A 694 -16.83 -29.68 -36.81
N CYS A 695 -17.27 -30.38 -35.76
CA CYS A 695 -18.39 -31.29 -35.88
C CYS A 695 -19.69 -30.54 -36.21
N PRO A 696 -20.40 -30.85 -37.31
CA PRO A 696 -21.63 -30.15 -37.67
C PRO A 696 -22.77 -30.37 -36.66
N THR A 697 -22.68 -31.42 -35.82
CA THR A 697 -23.70 -31.72 -34.82
C THR A 697 -23.39 -31.14 -33.44
N CYS A 698 -22.11 -31.07 -33.06
CA CYS A 698 -21.71 -30.58 -31.72
C CYS A 698 -20.95 -29.25 -31.78
N HIS A 699 -21.11 -28.46 -32.86
CA HIS A 699 -20.58 -27.11 -32.94
C HIS A 699 -20.74 -26.34 -31.59
N PRO A 700 -19.73 -25.54 -31.14
CA PRO A 700 -18.51 -25.10 -31.82
C PRO A 700 -17.25 -25.95 -31.55
N TYR A 701 -17.38 -27.15 -31.02
CA TYR A 701 -16.23 -27.94 -30.62
C TYR A 701 -15.60 -28.74 -31.77
N PRO A 702 -14.25 -28.88 -31.80
CA PRO A 702 -13.58 -29.72 -32.78
C PRO A 702 -13.90 -31.21 -32.57
N VAL A 703 -13.79 -31.98 -33.65
CA VAL A 703 -13.89 -33.44 -33.63
C VAL A 703 -12.65 -34.01 -32.95
N HIS A 704 -12.86 -35.02 -32.10
CA HIS A 704 -11.78 -35.80 -31.49
C HIS A 704 -11.90 -37.26 -32.04
N MET A 705 -10.83 -37.73 -32.63
CA MET A 705 -10.72 -39.08 -33.15
C MET A 705 -9.76 -39.93 -32.30
#